data_e36d1da4e77a6ee3364a363291bbe11e
#
_entry.id   e36d1da4e77a6ee3364a363291bbe11e
#
_cell.length_a   1.000
_cell.length_b   1.000
_cell.length_c   1.000
_cell.angle_alpha   90.00
_cell.angle_beta   90.00
_cell.angle_gamma   90.00
#
_symmetry.space_group_name_H-M   'P 1'
#
loop_
_entity.id
_entity.type
_entity.pdbx_description
1 polymer ?
#
loop_
_entity_poly.entity_id
_entity_poly.type
_entity_poly.pdbx_seq_one_letter_code
_entity_poly.pdbx_strand_id
1 'polypeptide(L)'
;MKHAIPQRYAIPHRYATRPGLYFTEDGGADVIVRSETADQVWLCIYEKVDQPTAFFNDAIRIFDDSATPFINEIHEHAVCTRIIEPMYVRETLFRMDGPNYGLWYVHLPRAWDGMRYAYRVDGAWDPSKGLRFNPYKLMLDPYGKGIDGRMKLSPAAFSYQCDVSEDGKVRGSAFGPMSTVDALGNMPVSVAIDDRDKTKHDADPSHPHVPWSKTVLYELHVKGFTANAPWLPKELRGTYAGLAHPTTLSYLQSLGVTSIELLPIQAKQDELFLQERGRHNYWGYSPLSYFSPEPSYATAEAQRKGARAVRDEVIGMVRALHEAGFEVIMDVVYNHTCEGGVEGPTTCWRGLDALSYYRRQKGNIGRLEDTTGCGNTFDFTNTHVVTFAVDSLRYWAKRIGIDGFRFDLGVSLARLDGDFTKHHPFLYALRSDLLLGNLKLIMEPWDLGPQGWRTGGFGMPFSEWNDRFRDTVRRFWITDTQPGAPSGIGMQEMATRLCGSSDLFATEPGRGCVSSINYVSCHDGFTLTDLTRYAVKHNEANGENNIDGSNVNHSANFGVEGPSDDPAIIRKREQAAMNMLGTLMLSLGTPMMLAGDEFGNSQSGNNNAYAQDNDITWLNWDWIYQPRKTMQMHRLETVSRLLSIRKSLGLYHHEEFFTRLTQLGLFKPSSRVQWYLPDGTTPMDRDWFDTTIRSFAMRLLSQDEVDVLIVINGVDEVRRFTLPSDCSWQCDWSSATAVGLRPTPGDRLQRIGKNQALRSNWIMSVSEKDNIHQLLKTVQAPLAEQDKLDLLGATTEHADVLFEDDEQTPGVGADAAAHGETYVHGLHGETAHAAQAAAPSGGLHQSGGETAAPRTAPQIRPADAAGTTHAGADVSATMSAASTVHGASTSARDGGNATVNGSVVWTMPALSISVMRRLQ
;
A
#
# COMPACT_ATOMS: atom_id res chain seq x y z
N MET A 1 -36.51 -53.04 -18.03
CA MET A 1 -35.14 -52.51 -18.03
C MET A 1 -35.08 -51.39 -16.99
N LYS A 2 -34.37 -51.61 -15.90
CA LYS A 2 -34.13 -50.56 -14.88
C LYS A 2 -33.04 -49.66 -15.45
N HIS A 3 -33.40 -48.46 -15.83
CA HIS A 3 -32.39 -47.44 -16.14
C HIS A 3 -31.62 -47.17 -14.84
N ALA A 4 -30.36 -47.58 -14.80
CA ALA A 4 -29.44 -47.12 -13.78
C ALA A 4 -29.31 -45.59 -13.94
N ILE A 5 -29.70 -44.84 -12.93
CA ILE A 5 -29.40 -43.42 -12.79
C ILE A 5 -27.86 -43.31 -12.82
N PRO A 6 -27.29 -42.55 -13.75
CA PRO A 6 -25.85 -42.29 -13.72
C PRO A 6 -25.45 -41.86 -12.33
N GLN A 7 -24.44 -42.47 -11.72
CA GLN A 7 -23.88 -41.98 -10.47
C GLN A 7 -23.41 -40.54 -10.77
N ARG A 8 -24.16 -39.56 -10.30
CA ARG A 8 -23.68 -38.19 -10.29
C ARG A 8 -22.39 -38.21 -9.48
N TYR A 9 -21.29 -37.79 -10.08
CA TYR A 9 -20.04 -37.62 -9.37
C TYR A 9 -20.27 -36.65 -8.26
N ALA A 10 -20.34 -37.11 -7.02
CA ALA A 10 -20.47 -36.23 -5.86
C ALA A 10 -19.20 -35.41 -5.77
N ILE A 11 -19.35 -34.10 -5.67
CA ILE A 11 -18.23 -33.17 -5.36
C ILE A 11 -17.50 -33.77 -4.15
N PRO A 12 -16.18 -34.01 -4.23
CA PRO A 12 -15.44 -34.55 -3.10
C PRO A 12 -15.67 -33.72 -1.85
N HIS A 13 -16.10 -34.29 -0.76
CA HIS A 13 -16.61 -33.62 0.42
C HIS A 13 -15.63 -32.53 0.97
N ARG A 14 -14.33 -32.74 0.82
CA ARG A 14 -13.30 -31.77 1.27
C ARG A 14 -13.19 -30.51 0.40
N TYR A 15 -13.72 -30.53 -0.84
CA TYR A 15 -13.66 -29.40 -1.78
C TYR A 15 -15.05 -28.81 -2.06
N ALA A 16 -16.07 -29.36 -1.47
CA ALA A 16 -17.46 -28.99 -1.77
C ALA A 16 -17.83 -27.50 -1.57
N THR A 17 -16.95 -26.74 -0.90
CA THR A 17 -17.23 -25.33 -0.56
C THR A 17 -16.15 -24.35 -1.03
N ARG A 18 -15.05 -24.83 -1.61
CA ARG A 18 -13.92 -23.97 -2.01
C ARG A 18 -13.66 -24.06 -3.51
N PRO A 19 -13.93 -22.99 -4.26
CA PRO A 19 -13.55 -22.87 -5.67
C PRO A 19 -12.04 -22.95 -5.86
N GLY A 20 -11.62 -23.27 -7.10
CA GLY A 20 -10.23 -23.40 -7.52
C GLY A 20 -9.91 -24.74 -8.14
N LEU A 21 -8.66 -24.90 -8.57
CA LEU A 21 -8.12 -26.13 -9.14
C LEU A 21 -7.25 -26.87 -8.11
N TYR A 22 -7.54 -28.13 -7.86
CA TYR A 22 -6.87 -28.97 -6.86
C TYR A 22 -6.36 -30.26 -7.50
N PHE A 23 -5.05 -30.42 -7.60
CA PHE A 23 -4.43 -31.66 -8.07
C PHE A 23 -4.75 -32.82 -7.14
N THR A 24 -5.08 -33.95 -7.73
CA THR A 24 -5.44 -35.20 -7.02
C THR A 24 -4.32 -36.24 -7.08
N GLU A 25 -4.38 -37.25 -6.21
CA GLU A 25 -3.33 -38.28 -6.10
C GLU A 25 -3.29 -39.24 -7.31
N ASP A 26 -4.40 -39.35 -8.03
CA ASP A 26 -4.53 -40.15 -9.25
C ASP A 26 -3.91 -39.52 -10.50
N GLY A 27 -3.32 -38.33 -10.36
CA GLY A 27 -2.70 -37.58 -11.47
C GLY A 27 -3.65 -36.65 -12.20
N GLY A 28 -4.86 -36.48 -11.67
CA GLY A 28 -5.90 -35.61 -12.19
C GLY A 28 -5.98 -34.29 -11.42
N ALA A 29 -7.10 -33.60 -11.60
CA ALA A 29 -7.47 -32.42 -10.79
C ALA A 29 -8.98 -32.32 -10.63
N ASP A 30 -9.40 -31.87 -9.45
CA ASP A 30 -10.76 -31.38 -9.20
C ASP A 30 -10.80 -29.89 -9.47
N VAL A 31 -11.74 -29.44 -10.31
CA VAL A 31 -11.89 -28.04 -10.67
C VAL A 31 -13.28 -27.57 -10.27
N ILE A 32 -13.33 -26.48 -9.51
CA ILE A 32 -14.56 -25.94 -8.94
C ILE A 32 -14.59 -24.44 -9.21
N VAL A 33 -15.70 -23.95 -9.76
CA VAL A 33 -15.94 -22.51 -9.96
C VAL A 33 -17.34 -22.14 -9.48
N ARG A 34 -17.50 -20.88 -9.03
CA ARG A 34 -18.80 -20.37 -8.59
C ARG A 34 -19.44 -19.53 -9.69
N SER A 35 -20.69 -19.87 -10.03
CA SER A 35 -21.62 -19.07 -10.79
C SER A 35 -23.05 -19.50 -10.40
N GLU A 36 -23.82 -18.59 -9.79
CA GLU A 36 -25.14 -18.94 -9.22
C GLU A 36 -26.24 -18.95 -10.27
N THR A 37 -26.10 -18.10 -11.30
CA THR A 37 -27.16 -17.83 -12.28
C THR A 37 -26.81 -18.26 -13.70
N ALA A 38 -25.67 -18.92 -13.92
CA ALA A 38 -25.33 -19.51 -15.20
C ALA A 38 -26.19 -20.72 -15.52
N ASP A 39 -26.52 -20.94 -16.81
CA ASP A 39 -27.21 -22.13 -17.32
C ASP A 39 -26.22 -23.27 -17.57
N GLN A 40 -24.99 -22.97 -17.96
CA GLN A 40 -23.93 -23.93 -18.22
C GLN A 40 -22.53 -23.33 -18.07
N VAL A 41 -21.60 -24.12 -17.52
CA VAL A 41 -20.16 -23.80 -17.45
C VAL A 41 -19.34 -24.90 -18.09
N TRP A 42 -18.33 -24.51 -18.86
CA TRP A 42 -17.31 -25.41 -19.42
C TRP A 42 -15.93 -25.00 -18.90
N LEU A 43 -15.15 -25.97 -18.51
CA LEU A 43 -13.73 -25.83 -18.32
C LEU A 43 -13.02 -26.06 -19.66
N CYS A 44 -12.17 -25.13 -20.06
CA CYS A 44 -11.41 -25.18 -21.31
C CYS A 44 -9.92 -25.37 -20.99
N ILE A 45 -9.31 -26.40 -21.60
CA ILE A 45 -7.87 -26.66 -21.48
C ILE A 45 -7.19 -26.31 -22.80
N TYR A 46 -6.02 -25.64 -22.73
CA TYR A 46 -5.30 -25.17 -23.91
C TYR A 46 -3.92 -25.82 -24.01
N GLU A 47 -3.64 -26.40 -25.18
CA GLU A 47 -2.35 -27.01 -25.50
C GLU A 47 -1.81 -26.46 -26.82
N LYS A 48 -0.51 -26.17 -26.90
CA LYS A 48 0.15 -25.87 -28.18
C LYS A 48 0.27 -27.14 -29.01
N VAL A 49 0.02 -27.01 -30.30
CA VAL A 49 0.15 -28.10 -31.26
C VAL A 49 1.28 -27.73 -32.23
N ASP A 50 2.34 -28.57 -32.27
CA ASP A 50 3.57 -28.25 -33.02
C ASP A 50 3.37 -28.24 -34.55
N GLN A 51 2.39 -29.00 -35.05
CA GLN A 51 1.97 -28.95 -36.47
C GLN A 51 0.53 -29.45 -36.64
N PRO A 52 -0.24 -28.90 -37.60
CA PRO A 52 -1.54 -29.44 -37.95
C PRO A 52 -1.33 -30.78 -38.65
N THR A 53 -1.74 -31.86 -38.02
CA THR A 53 -1.79 -33.17 -38.69
C THR A 53 -3.07 -33.26 -39.53
N ALA A 54 -3.02 -33.93 -40.68
CA ALA A 54 -4.15 -34.03 -41.61
C ALA A 54 -5.45 -34.60 -41.01
N PHE A 55 -5.36 -35.22 -39.81
CA PHE A 55 -6.51 -35.73 -39.06
C PHE A 55 -7.41 -34.64 -38.46
N PHE A 56 -6.91 -33.39 -38.35
CA PHE A 56 -7.61 -32.29 -37.66
C PHE A 56 -8.35 -31.33 -38.61
N ASN A 57 -8.15 -31.44 -39.92
CA ASN A 57 -8.86 -30.64 -40.89
C ASN A 57 -10.39 -30.87 -40.92
N ASP A 58 -10.85 -32.03 -40.41
CA ASP A 58 -12.30 -32.32 -40.36
C ASP A 58 -12.95 -31.74 -39.07
N ALA A 59 -12.20 -31.48 -38.03
CA ALA A 59 -12.71 -30.82 -36.80
C ALA A 59 -12.93 -29.31 -36.96
N ILE A 60 -12.26 -28.67 -37.92
CA ILE A 60 -12.36 -27.22 -38.19
C ILE A 60 -13.70 -26.86 -38.90
N ARG A 61 -14.41 -27.81 -39.46
CA ARG A 61 -15.70 -27.58 -40.14
C ARG A 61 -16.89 -27.28 -39.21
N ILE A 62 -16.69 -27.30 -37.88
CA ILE A 62 -17.75 -27.05 -36.90
C ILE A 62 -18.09 -25.53 -36.78
N PHE A 63 -17.28 -24.67 -37.37
CA PHE A 63 -17.54 -23.21 -37.43
C PHE A 63 -17.82 -22.74 -38.86
N ASP A 64 -18.87 -23.29 -39.44
CA ASP A 64 -19.50 -22.65 -40.58
C ASP A 64 -20.37 -21.48 -40.09
N ASP A 65 -20.39 -20.37 -40.83
CA ASP A 65 -21.02 -19.07 -40.53
C ASP A 65 -22.52 -19.07 -40.20
N SER A 66 -23.13 -20.22 -40.05
CA SER A 66 -24.50 -20.37 -39.61
C SER A 66 -24.59 -20.46 -38.08
N ALA A 67 -24.92 -19.38 -37.49
CA ALA A 67 -25.31 -18.99 -36.14
C ALA A 67 -25.97 -20.06 -35.20
N THR A 68 -25.54 -21.29 -35.21
CA THR A 68 -25.86 -22.23 -34.12
C THR A 68 -24.74 -22.19 -33.10
N PRO A 69 -25.02 -21.91 -31.84
CA PRO A 69 -24.00 -21.88 -30.84
C PRO A 69 -23.35 -23.29 -30.78
N PHE A 70 -22.05 -23.36 -31.05
CA PHE A 70 -21.17 -24.50 -30.88
C PHE A 70 -21.50 -25.39 -29.67
N ILE A 71 -22.11 -24.86 -28.68
CA ILE A 71 -22.46 -25.36 -27.37
C ILE A 71 -23.69 -26.29 -27.39
N ASN A 72 -24.59 -26.17 -28.34
CA ASN A 72 -25.81 -27.00 -28.39
C ASN A 72 -25.59 -28.42 -28.88
N GLU A 73 -24.39 -28.74 -29.39
CA GLU A 73 -24.09 -30.10 -29.89
C GLU A 73 -23.28 -30.96 -28.88
N ILE A 74 -22.93 -30.40 -27.75
CA ILE A 74 -22.18 -31.14 -26.72
C ILE A 74 -23.15 -31.98 -25.87
N HIS A 75 -23.25 -33.29 -26.21
CA HIS A 75 -24.03 -34.27 -25.45
C HIS A 75 -23.44 -34.49 -24.04
N GLU A 76 -24.28 -34.95 -23.12
CA GLU A 76 -23.86 -35.38 -21.75
C GLU A 76 -22.53 -36.10 -21.74
N HIS A 77 -21.52 -35.58 -21.00
CA HIS A 77 -20.15 -36.09 -20.89
C HIS A 77 -19.22 -35.88 -22.11
N ALA A 78 -19.56 -34.99 -23.04
CA ALA A 78 -18.70 -34.78 -24.19
C ALA A 78 -17.49 -33.91 -23.86
N VAL A 79 -16.31 -34.44 -24.15
CA VAL A 79 -15.09 -33.71 -24.40
C VAL A 79 -15.13 -33.26 -25.84
N CYS A 80 -15.24 -31.97 -26.10
CA CYS A 80 -15.10 -31.42 -27.43
C CYS A 80 -13.69 -30.87 -27.62
N THR A 81 -13.06 -31.19 -28.73
CA THR A 81 -11.71 -30.70 -29.04
C THR A 81 -11.71 -30.01 -30.37
N ARG A 82 -11.17 -28.77 -30.40
CA ARG A 82 -10.97 -28.02 -31.65
C ARG A 82 -9.53 -27.50 -31.73
N ILE A 83 -9.06 -27.27 -32.95
CA ILE A 83 -7.80 -26.59 -33.21
C ILE A 83 -8.09 -25.22 -33.77
N ILE A 84 -7.41 -24.19 -33.24
CA ILE A 84 -7.64 -22.81 -33.65
C ILE A 84 -6.42 -22.33 -34.41
N GLU A 85 -6.63 -22.06 -35.69
CA GLU A 85 -5.65 -21.46 -36.60
C GLU A 85 -5.78 -19.90 -36.51
N PRO A 86 -4.72 -19.14 -36.75
CA PRO A 86 -3.34 -19.58 -37.02
C PRO A 86 -2.48 -19.84 -35.77
N MET A 87 -3.09 -19.89 -34.57
CA MET A 87 -2.36 -20.03 -33.32
C MET A 87 -1.88 -21.44 -33.01
N TYR A 88 -2.38 -22.44 -33.73
CA TYR A 88 -2.12 -23.88 -33.50
C TYR A 88 -2.32 -24.26 -32.02
N VAL A 89 -3.45 -23.82 -31.45
CA VAL A 89 -3.87 -24.14 -30.09
C VAL A 89 -5.01 -25.13 -30.13
N ARG A 90 -4.85 -26.23 -29.41
CA ARG A 90 -5.94 -27.16 -29.12
C ARG A 90 -6.72 -26.67 -27.92
N GLU A 91 -8.00 -26.42 -28.08
CA GLU A 91 -8.95 -26.20 -27.00
C GLU A 91 -9.75 -27.45 -26.75
N THR A 92 -9.72 -27.95 -25.52
CA THR A 92 -10.52 -29.08 -25.08
C THR A 92 -11.51 -28.61 -24.01
N LEU A 93 -12.81 -28.81 -24.26
CA LEU A 93 -13.88 -28.36 -23.38
C LEU A 93 -14.42 -29.55 -22.58
N PHE A 94 -14.52 -29.34 -21.26
CA PHE A 94 -15.14 -30.26 -20.34
C PHE A 94 -16.39 -29.60 -19.76
N ARG A 95 -17.56 -30.23 -19.98
CA ARG A 95 -18.79 -29.74 -19.34
C ARG A 95 -18.72 -29.93 -17.83
N MET A 96 -19.00 -28.89 -17.07
CA MET A 96 -19.03 -28.96 -15.62
C MET A 96 -20.42 -29.33 -15.12
N ASP A 97 -20.47 -30.11 -14.04
CA ASP A 97 -21.70 -30.48 -13.34
C ASP A 97 -22.08 -29.35 -12.37
N GLY A 98 -23.32 -28.89 -12.40
CA GLY A 98 -23.81 -27.81 -11.51
C GLY A 98 -25.10 -27.17 -12.07
N PRO A 99 -25.53 -26.03 -11.43
CA PRO A 99 -25.02 -25.53 -10.18
C PRO A 99 -25.49 -26.35 -8.96
N ASN A 100 -24.58 -26.61 -8.04
CA ASN A 100 -24.91 -27.19 -6.74
C ASN A 100 -24.53 -26.13 -5.66
N TYR A 101 -25.51 -25.46 -5.08
CA TYR A 101 -25.31 -24.27 -4.25
C TYR A 101 -24.43 -23.19 -4.92
N GLY A 102 -24.65 -22.97 -6.22
CA GLY A 102 -23.89 -22.00 -7.03
C GLY A 102 -22.48 -22.49 -7.45
N LEU A 103 -22.11 -23.73 -7.13
CA LEU A 103 -20.83 -24.30 -7.52
C LEU A 103 -20.98 -25.23 -8.73
N TRP A 104 -20.03 -25.14 -9.64
CA TRP A 104 -19.84 -26.00 -10.79
C TRP A 104 -18.57 -26.79 -10.61
N TYR A 105 -18.60 -28.09 -10.96
CA TYR A 105 -17.53 -29.04 -10.68
C TYR A 105 -17.22 -29.90 -11.91
N VAL A 106 -15.94 -30.19 -12.10
CA VAL A 106 -15.49 -31.25 -13.01
C VAL A 106 -14.22 -31.89 -12.46
N HIS A 107 -14.11 -33.22 -12.58
CA HIS A 107 -12.87 -33.94 -12.37
C HIS A 107 -12.15 -34.14 -13.71
N LEU A 108 -10.90 -33.64 -13.79
CA LEU A 108 -10.00 -33.94 -14.88
C LEU A 108 -9.24 -35.23 -14.59
N PRO A 109 -9.30 -36.20 -15.51
CA PRO A 109 -8.59 -37.48 -15.31
C PRO A 109 -7.05 -37.31 -15.40
N ARG A 110 -6.59 -36.18 -15.93
CA ARG A 110 -5.19 -35.85 -16.08
C ARG A 110 -5.02 -34.34 -15.96
N ALA A 111 -4.09 -33.93 -15.13
CA ALA A 111 -3.69 -32.53 -14.98
C ALA A 111 -2.17 -32.48 -14.75
N TRP A 112 -1.56 -31.37 -15.10
CA TRP A 112 -0.11 -31.13 -14.91
C TRP A 112 0.18 -29.69 -14.51
N ASP A 113 1.30 -29.54 -13.85
CA ASP A 113 1.82 -28.21 -13.53
C ASP A 113 2.11 -27.39 -14.81
N GLY A 114 1.67 -26.13 -14.83
CA GLY A 114 1.76 -25.28 -16.02
C GLY A 114 0.63 -25.48 -17.05
N MET A 115 -0.38 -26.34 -16.77
CA MET A 115 -1.56 -26.48 -17.60
C MET A 115 -2.32 -25.16 -17.71
N ARG A 116 -2.62 -24.75 -18.96
CA ARG A 116 -3.39 -23.54 -19.25
C ARG A 116 -4.86 -23.85 -19.32
N TYR A 117 -5.68 -23.05 -18.66
CA TYR A 117 -7.12 -23.26 -18.62
C TYR A 117 -7.90 -21.94 -18.46
N ALA A 118 -9.16 -21.97 -18.83
CA ALA A 118 -10.12 -20.91 -18.60
C ALA A 118 -11.54 -21.48 -18.52
N TYR A 119 -12.53 -20.62 -18.26
CA TYR A 119 -13.93 -21.03 -18.30
C TYR A 119 -14.65 -20.34 -19.46
N ARG A 120 -15.65 -21.04 -20.01
CA ARG A 120 -16.70 -20.47 -20.85
C ARG A 120 -18.03 -20.64 -20.13
N VAL A 121 -18.84 -19.60 -20.13
CA VAL A 121 -20.07 -19.58 -19.32
C VAL A 121 -21.24 -19.15 -20.20
N ASP A 122 -22.28 -19.94 -20.21
CA ASP A 122 -23.54 -19.66 -20.91
C ASP A 122 -24.66 -19.35 -19.92
N GLY A 123 -25.60 -18.54 -20.36
CA GLY A 123 -26.72 -18.09 -19.58
C GLY A 123 -27.42 -16.92 -20.21
N ALA A 124 -28.32 -16.28 -19.51
CA ALA A 124 -29.12 -15.19 -20.04
C ALA A 124 -28.27 -13.96 -20.39
N TRP A 125 -28.53 -13.38 -21.56
CA TRP A 125 -28.03 -12.08 -21.97
C TRP A 125 -29.14 -11.04 -21.84
N ASP A 126 -29.21 -10.35 -20.73
CA ASP A 126 -30.07 -9.20 -20.46
C ASP A 126 -29.31 -8.15 -19.63
N PRO A 127 -28.47 -7.34 -20.28
CA PRO A 127 -27.67 -6.35 -19.59
C PRO A 127 -28.45 -5.35 -18.73
N SER A 128 -29.74 -5.11 -19.10
CA SER A 128 -30.63 -4.22 -18.34
C SER A 128 -30.95 -4.80 -16.95
N LYS A 129 -30.90 -6.11 -16.81
CA LYS A 129 -31.05 -6.86 -15.56
C LYS A 129 -29.74 -7.30 -14.94
N GLY A 130 -28.60 -6.85 -15.51
CA GLY A 130 -27.27 -7.22 -15.02
C GLY A 130 -26.79 -8.61 -15.45
N LEU A 131 -27.54 -9.31 -16.32
CA LEU A 131 -27.20 -10.62 -16.84
C LEU A 131 -26.32 -10.47 -18.09
N ARG A 132 -25.09 -10.96 -18.05
CA ARG A 132 -24.05 -10.71 -19.06
C ARG A 132 -23.28 -11.95 -19.47
N PHE A 133 -23.91 -13.12 -19.43
CA PHE A 133 -23.28 -14.37 -19.84
C PHE A 133 -22.98 -14.35 -21.34
N ASN A 134 -21.80 -14.86 -21.71
CA ASN A 134 -21.41 -14.94 -23.10
C ASN A 134 -20.40 -16.08 -23.32
N PRO A 135 -20.79 -17.21 -23.90
CA PRO A 135 -19.93 -18.37 -24.09
C PRO A 135 -18.76 -18.14 -25.07
N TYR A 136 -18.79 -17.08 -25.86
CA TYR A 136 -17.68 -16.69 -26.71
C TYR A 136 -16.53 -16.03 -25.95
N LYS A 137 -16.71 -15.71 -24.67
CA LYS A 137 -15.69 -15.08 -23.83
C LYS A 137 -14.99 -16.10 -22.95
N LEU A 138 -13.72 -15.78 -22.63
CA LEU A 138 -12.89 -16.58 -21.73
C LEU A 138 -12.80 -15.91 -20.38
N MET A 139 -13.20 -16.65 -19.35
CA MET A 139 -13.12 -16.21 -17.96
C MET A 139 -11.91 -16.83 -17.29
N LEU A 140 -11.08 -16.02 -16.67
CA LEU A 140 -10.04 -16.50 -15.75
C LEU A 140 -10.68 -17.22 -14.57
N ASP A 141 -9.91 -18.13 -13.97
CA ASP A 141 -10.27 -18.68 -12.68
C ASP A 141 -10.06 -17.63 -11.58
N PRO A 142 -11.11 -17.25 -10.83
CA PRO A 142 -10.95 -16.38 -9.67
C PRO A 142 -9.86 -16.80 -8.68
N TYR A 143 -9.66 -18.13 -8.53
CA TYR A 143 -8.64 -18.74 -7.68
C TYR A 143 -7.36 -19.15 -8.44
N GLY A 144 -7.19 -18.69 -9.68
CA GLY A 144 -6.04 -18.99 -10.52
C GLY A 144 -4.73 -18.44 -9.93
N LYS A 145 -3.75 -19.32 -9.71
CA LYS A 145 -2.47 -18.97 -9.07
C LYS A 145 -1.40 -18.52 -10.05
N GLY A 146 -1.67 -18.64 -11.33
CA GLY A 146 -0.79 -18.20 -12.40
C GLY A 146 -1.58 -17.72 -13.61
N ILE A 147 -0.97 -16.84 -14.39
CA ILE A 147 -1.55 -16.27 -15.62
C ILE A 147 -0.56 -16.43 -16.76
N ASP A 148 -1.08 -16.71 -17.96
CA ASP A 148 -0.33 -16.63 -19.20
C ASP A 148 -1.08 -15.74 -20.21
N GLY A 149 -0.33 -14.85 -20.86
CA GLY A 149 -0.85 -13.89 -21.82
C GLY A 149 -1.30 -12.57 -21.19
N ARG A 150 -1.74 -11.67 -22.07
CA ARG A 150 -2.28 -10.33 -21.74
C ARG A 150 -3.50 -10.06 -22.60
N MET A 151 -4.45 -9.28 -22.08
CA MET A 151 -5.57 -8.81 -22.88
C MET A 151 -5.07 -7.91 -24.02
N LYS A 152 -5.57 -8.15 -25.21
CA LYS A 152 -5.41 -7.25 -26.37
C LYS A 152 -6.71 -6.49 -26.57
N LEU A 153 -6.62 -5.17 -26.57
CA LEU A 153 -7.78 -4.33 -26.83
C LEU A 153 -8.33 -4.60 -28.24
N SER A 154 -9.45 -5.26 -28.29
CA SER A 154 -10.13 -5.67 -29.52
C SER A 154 -11.60 -6.00 -29.20
N PRO A 155 -12.48 -6.14 -30.19
CA PRO A 155 -13.87 -6.56 -29.96
C PRO A 155 -14.00 -7.90 -29.21
N ALA A 156 -12.96 -8.73 -29.26
CA ALA A 156 -12.91 -10.00 -28.54
C ALA A 156 -12.94 -9.84 -27.00
N ALA A 157 -12.49 -8.71 -26.47
CA ALA A 157 -12.45 -8.45 -25.04
C ALA A 157 -13.83 -8.12 -24.43
N PHE A 158 -14.84 -7.81 -25.25
CA PHE A 158 -16.14 -7.29 -24.78
C PHE A 158 -17.26 -8.32 -25.01
N SER A 159 -18.12 -8.52 -24.01
CA SER A 159 -19.28 -9.39 -24.12
C SER A 159 -20.41 -8.83 -24.97
N TYR A 160 -20.44 -7.53 -25.23
CA TYR A 160 -21.38 -6.86 -26.13
C TYR A 160 -20.76 -6.57 -27.51
N GLN A 161 -21.59 -6.40 -28.53
CA GLN A 161 -21.11 -6.04 -29.85
C GLN A 161 -20.51 -4.63 -29.85
N CYS A 162 -19.27 -4.53 -30.27
CA CYS A 162 -18.55 -3.28 -30.42
C CYS A 162 -17.49 -3.38 -31.51
N ASP A 163 -17.05 -2.21 -31.97
CA ASP A 163 -15.86 -2.05 -32.79
C ASP A 163 -14.77 -1.35 -31.97
N VAL A 164 -13.53 -1.66 -32.28
CA VAL A 164 -12.37 -0.95 -31.76
C VAL A 164 -11.67 -0.27 -32.92
N SER A 165 -11.67 1.05 -32.93
CA SER A 165 -11.04 1.86 -33.97
C SER A 165 -9.52 1.78 -33.91
N GLU A 166 -8.82 2.20 -34.97
CA GLU A 166 -7.36 2.21 -35.04
C GLU A 166 -6.72 3.08 -33.95
N ASP A 167 -7.41 4.12 -33.46
CA ASP A 167 -7.01 4.95 -32.33
C ASP A 167 -7.36 4.34 -30.95
N GLY A 168 -7.73 3.06 -30.91
CA GLY A 168 -8.00 2.31 -29.70
C GLY A 168 -9.36 2.57 -29.06
N LYS A 169 -10.22 3.42 -29.65
CA LYS A 169 -11.53 3.74 -29.04
C LYS A 169 -12.56 2.65 -29.28
N VAL A 170 -13.22 2.26 -28.20
CA VAL A 170 -14.30 1.28 -28.21
C VAL A 170 -15.62 1.97 -28.57
N ARG A 171 -16.29 1.47 -29.60
CA ARG A 171 -17.60 1.96 -30.05
C ARG A 171 -18.62 0.85 -30.00
N GLY A 172 -19.58 0.98 -29.13
CA GLY A 172 -20.65 0.01 -28.93
C GLY A 172 -21.46 0.38 -27.69
N SER A 173 -22.52 -0.35 -27.45
CA SER A 173 -23.35 -0.17 -26.25
C SER A 173 -23.25 -1.41 -25.37
N ALA A 174 -22.87 -1.23 -24.15
CA ALA A 174 -22.87 -2.31 -23.16
C ALA A 174 -24.24 -2.90 -22.85
N PHE A 175 -25.30 -2.22 -23.33
CA PHE A 175 -26.70 -2.67 -23.27
C PHE A 175 -27.19 -3.17 -24.65
N GLY A 176 -26.29 -3.29 -25.63
CA GLY A 176 -26.55 -3.79 -26.97
C GLY A 176 -26.60 -5.31 -27.07
N PRO A 177 -26.60 -5.85 -28.32
CA PRO A 177 -26.56 -7.26 -28.56
C PRO A 177 -25.30 -7.94 -28.00
N MET A 178 -25.40 -9.23 -27.70
CA MET A 178 -24.27 -10.07 -27.31
C MET A 178 -23.24 -10.17 -28.45
N SER A 179 -21.96 -10.10 -28.14
CA SER A 179 -20.86 -10.29 -29.08
C SER A 179 -20.68 -11.78 -29.43
N THR A 180 -20.45 -12.09 -30.67
CA THR A 180 -20.13 -13.44 -31.15
C THR A 180 -18.64 -13.63 -31.48
N VAL A 181 -17.83 -12.60 -31.24
CA VAL A 181 -16.37 -12.64 -31.44
C VAL A 181 -15.72 -13.48 -30.36
N ASP A 182 -15.02 -14.54 -30.74
CA ASP A 182 -14.32 -15.43 -29.79
C ASP A 182 -13.14 -14.68 -29.12
N ALA A 183 -12.98 -14.87 -27.82
CA ALA A 183 -11.95 -14.22 -27.00
C ALA A 183 -10.58 -14.89 -27.09
N LEU A 184 -10.50 -16.14 -27.54
CA LEU A 184 -9.26 -16.92 -27.56
C LEU A 184 -8.15 -16.21 -28.36
N GLY A 185 -6.95 -16.17 -27.79
CA GLY A 185 -5.78 -15.49 -28.36
C GLY A 185 -5.73 -13.98 -28.13
N ASN A 186 -6.80 -13.38 -27.60
CA ASN A 186 -6.87 -11.97 -27.26
C ASN A 186 -6.99 -11.73 -25.74
N MET A 187 -7.22 -12.78 -24.97
CA MET A 187 -7.39 -12.74 -23.52
C MET A 187 -6.35 -13.62 -22.83
N PRO A 188 -5.94 -13.25 -21.60
CA PRO A 188 -5.10 -14.11 -20.76
C PRO A 188 -5.87 -15.38 -20.36
N VAL A 189 -5.13 -16.42 -19.99
CA VAL A 189 -5.65 -17.67 -19.44
C VAL A 189 -5.00 -17.99 -18.10
N SER A 190 -5.70 -18.72 -17.25
CA SER A 190 -5.17 -19.20 -15.98
C SER A 190 -4.16 -20.32 -16.21
N VAL A 191 -3.18 -20.42 -15.31
CA VAL A 191 -2.17 -21.47 -15.30
C VAL A 191 -2.26 -22.26 -14.00
N ALA A 192 -2.42 -23.55 -14.11
CA ALA A 192 -2.45 -24.45 -12.94
C ALA A 192 -1.05 -24.58 -12.33
N ILE A 193 -0.98 -24.43 -11.01
CA ILE A 193 0.25 -24.57 -10.24
C ILE A 193 0.03 -25.67 -9.20
N ASP A 194 0.87 -26.71 -9.23
CA ASP A 194 0.80 -27.82 -8.29
C ASP A 194 1.47 -27.47 -6.96
N ASP A 195 0.67 -27.27 -5.93
CA ASP A 195 1.12 -26.91 -4.57
C ASP A 195 1.11 -28.10 -3.59
N ARG A 196 1.07 -29.33 -4.09
CA ARG A 196 1.01 -30.53 -3.22
C ARG A 196 2.28 -30.78 -2.45
N ASP A 197 3.41 -30.36 -2.96
CA ASP A 197 4.68 -30.44 -2.23
C ASP A 197 4.72 -29.43 -1.10
N LYS A 198 4.31 -29.88 0.09
CA LYS A 198 4.25 -29.07 1.30
C LYS A 198 5.61 -28.81 1.92
N THR A 199 6.60 -29.66 1.62
CA THR A 199 7.91 -29.62 2.30
C THR A 199 8.73 -28.41 1.90
N LYS A 200 8.46 -27.81 0.74
CA LYS A 200 9.22 -26.70 0.19
C LYS A 200 8.73 -25.31 0.60
N HIS A 201 7.51 -25.18 1.14
CA HIS A 201 6.87 -23.86 1.25
C HIS A 201 6.09 -23.57 2.55
N ASP A 202 5.92 -24.54 3.47
CA ASP A 202 5.01 -24.43 4.61
C ASP A 202 5.64 -23.80 5.88
N ALA A 203 6.93 -23.55 5.92
CA ALA A 203 7.56 -22.89 7.06
C ALA A 203 8.80 -22.13 6.58
N ASP A 204 8.68 -20.82 6.44
CA ASP A 204 9.83 -19.96 6.43
C ASP A 204 10.18 -19.64 7.90
N PRO A 205 11.24 -20.24 8.46
CA PRO A 205 11.64 -19.96 9.84
C PRO A 205 12.23 -18.57 10.01
N SER A 206 12.42 -17.82 8.92
CA SER A 206 13.08 -16.52 8.92
C SER A 206 12.15 -15.33 9.11
N HIS A 207 10.83 -15.52 9.31
CA HIS A 207 9.90 -14.43 9.58
C HIS A 207 10.40 -13.53 10.73
N PRO A 208 10.64 -12.23 10.50
CA PRO A 208 11.28 -11.35 11.49
C PRO A 208 10.41 -11.05 12.71
N HIS A 209 9.10 -11.08 12.58
CA HIS A 209 8.13 -10.77 13.65
C HIS A 209 8.44 -9.46 14.39
N VAL A 210 8.59 -8.37 13.66
CA VAL A 210 8.89 -7.05 14.24
C VAL A 210 7.70 -6.54 15.05
N PRO A 211 7.83 -6.23 16.35
CA PRO A 211 6.72 -5.63 17.11
C PRO A 211 6.29 -4.29 16.51
N TRP A 212 5.01 -3.96 16.59
CA TRP A 212 4.48 -2.69 16.09
C TRP A 212 5.25 -1.48 16.63
N SER A 213 5.65 -1.49 17.90
CA SER A 213 6.43 -0.43 18.53
C SER A 213 7.83 -0.22 17.93
N LYS A 214 8.34 -1.19 17.17
CA LYS A 214 9.62 -1.11 16.46
C LYS A 214 9.47 -1.00 14.95
N THR A 215 8.25 -1.05 14.45
CA THR A 215 7.95 -1.01 13.02
C THR A 215 8.22 0.38 12.44
N VAL A 216 8.96 0.39 11.34
CA VAL A 216 9.17 1.53 10.45
C VAL A 216 8.87 1.04 9.05
N LEU A 217 7.77 1.50 8.46
CA LEU A 217 7.33 1.14 7.13
C LEU A 217 8.11 1.92 6.06
N TYR A 218 8.44 1.23 4.98
CA TYR A 218 9.05 1.83 3.80
C TYR A 218 8.27 1.39 2.57
N GLU A 219 7.48 2.31 2.04
CA GLU A 219 6.61 2.08 0.90
C GLU A 219 7.41 2.16 -0.39
N LEU A 220 7.34 1.13 -1.24
CA LEU A 220 8.05 1.11 -2.52
C LEU A 220 7.30 0.33 -3.61
N HIS A 221 7.59 0.69 -4.86
CA HIS A 221 7.18 -0.05 -6.05
C HIS A 221 8.31 -0.96 -6.52
N VAL A 222 8.05 -2.28 -6.66
CA VAL A 222 9.07 -3.28 -7.04
C VAL A 222 9.89 -2.84 -8.26
N LYS A 223 9.21 -2.44 -9.34
CA LYS A 223 9.90 -2.01 -10.56
C LYS A 223 10.60 -0.65 -10.39
N GLY A 224 9.88 0.36 -9.92
CA GLY A 224 10.40 1.73 -9.85
C GLY A 224 11.59 1.88 -8.92
N PHE A 225 11.67 1.09 -7.86
CA PHE A 225 12.77 1.14 -6.92
C PHE A 225 14.11 0.78 -7.56
N THR A 226 14.15 -0.25 -8.39
CA THR A 226 15.40 -0.77 -8.96
C THR A 226 15.58 -0.55 -10.46
N ALA A 227 14.60 0.02 -11.18
CA ALA A 227 14.67 0.20 -12.64
C ALA A 227 15.92 0.94 -13.11
N ASN A 228 16.36 1.95 -12.38
CA ASN A 228 17.58 2.73 -12.66
C ASN A 228 18.73 2.40 -11.69
N ALA A 229 18.64 1.30 -10.93
CA ALA A 229 19.67 0.94 -9.96
C ALA A 229 21.01 0.61 -10.66
N PRO A 230 22.07 1.42 -10.44
CA PRO A 230 23.31 1.24 -11.19
C PRO A 230 24.14 0.04 -10.73
N TRP A 231 23.91 -0.44 -9.52
CA TRP A 231 24.60 -1.62 -8.94
C TRP A 231 24.03 -2.95 -9.42
N LEU A 232 22.92 -2.94 -10.17
CA LEU A 232 22.28 -4.14 -10.68
C LEU A 232 22.64 -4.39 -12.15
N PRO A 233 22.85 -5.66 -12.54
CA PRO A 233 22.80 -6.08 -13.93
C PRO A 233 21.46 -5.67 -14.56
N LYS A 234 21.46 -5.37 -15.86
CA LYS A 234 20.25 -4.90 -16.55
C LYS A 234 19.08 -5.87 -16.43
N GLU A 235 19.39 -7.14 -16.42
CA GLU A 235 18.43 -8.26 -16.40
C GLU A 235 17.67 -8.34 -15.07
N LEU A 236 18.24 -7.79 -13.99
CA LEU A 236 17.62 -7.76 -12.65
C LEU A 236 16.92 -6.45 -12.34
N ARG A 237 17.16 -5.39 -13.13
CA ARG A 237 16.57 -4.07 -12.88
C ARG A 237 15.05 -4.10 -13.03
N GLY A 238 14.35 -3.53 -12.06
CA GLY A 238 12.90 -3.45 -12.06
C GLY A 238 12.20 -4.79 -11.79
N THR A 239 12.91 -5.77 -11.21
CA THR A 239 12.37 -7.12 -10.96
C THR A 239 12.34 -7.47 -9.49
N TYR A 240 11.59 -8.54 -9.14
CA TYR A 240 11.60 -9.15 -7.80
C TYR A 240 13.02 -9.56 -7.38
N ALA A 241 13.77 -10.18 -8.28
CA ALA A 241 15.16 -10.57 -8.03
C ALA A 241 16.08 -9.35 -7.82
N GLY A 242 15.81 -8.22 -8.48
CA GLY A 242 16.54 -6.97 -8.26
C GLY A 242 16.31 -6.38 -6.88
N LEU A 243 15.10 -6.50 -6.35
CA LEU A 243 14.80 -6.08 -4.98
C LEU A 243 15.46 -7.01 -3.94
N ALA A 244 15.53 -8.31 -4.24
CA ALA A 244 16.20 -9.32 -3.41
C ALA A 244 17.73 -9.26 -3.45
N HIS A 245 18.33 -8.45 -4.34
CA HIS A 245 19.77 -8.41 -4.53
C HIS A 245 20.51 -7.95 -3.25
N PRO A 246 21.63 -8.60 -2.86
CA PRO A 246 22.35 -8.28 -1.61
C PRO A 246 22.68 -6.81 -1.42
N THR A 247 23.09 -6.11 -2.49
CA THR A 247 23.40 -4.67 -2.43
C THR A 247 22.14 -3.84 -2.15
N THR A 248 20.99 -4.21 -2.74
CA THR A 248 19.72 -3.57 -2.48
C THR A 248 19.30 -3.76 -1.03
N LEU A 249 19.41 -5.00 -0.52
CA LEU A 249 19.11 -5.32 0.88
C LEU A 249 20.02 -4.56 1.85
N SER A 250 21.34 -4.48 1.55
CA SER A 250 22.29 -3.71 2.37
C SER A 250 21.95 -2.21 2.40
N TYR A 251 21.46 -1.64 1.30
CA TYR A 251 20.98 -0.26 1.27
C TYR A 251 19.78 -0.08 2.23
N LEU A 252 18.77 -0.93 2.13
CA LEU A 252 17.59 -0.88 3.01
C LEU A 252 17.96 -1.06 4.49
N GLN A 253 18.88 -1.98 4.80
CA GLN A 253 19.41 -2.16 6.16
C GLN A 253 20.11 -0.91 6.70
N SER A 254 20.87 -0.20 5.84
CA SER A 254 21.58 1.02 6.23
C SER A 254 20.66 2.18 6.57
N LEU A 255 19.44 2.21 6.03
CA LEU A 255 18.42 3.18 6.39
C LEU A 255 17.91 2.96 7.81
N GLY A 256 17.76 1.71 8.23
CA GLY A 256 17.20 1.35 9.53
C GLY A 256 15.68 1.13 9.52
N VAL A 257 15.05 0.99 8.34
CA VAL A 257 13.67 0.56 8.18
C VAL A 257 13.51 -0.91 8.56
N THR A 258 12.31 -1.36 8.87
CA THR A 258 12.05 -2.71 9.39
C THR A 258 11.03 -3.50 8.59
N SER A 259 10.20 -2.83 7.84
CA SER A 259 9.08 -3.46 7.12
C SER A 259 8.93 -2.78 5.77
N ILE A 260 8.90 -3.57 4.71
CA ILE A 260 8.78 -3.10 3.33
C ILE A 260 7.32 -3.22 2.92
N GLU A 261 6.69 -2.10 2.63
CA GLU A 261 5.33 -2.04 2.09
C GLU A 261 5.40 -1.97 0.57
N LEU A 262 4.99 -3.04 -0.09
CA LEU A 262 5.02 -3.17 -1.55
C LEU A 262 3.72 -2.63 -2.14
N LEU A 263 3.80 -1.70 -3.08
CA LEU A 263 2.67 -1.41 -3.96
C LEU A 263 2.18 -2.71 -4.61
N PRO A 264 0.93 -2.77 -5.12
CA PRO A 264 0.32 -4.03 -5.52
C PRO A 264 1.19 -4.89 -6.44
N ILE A 265 1.42 -6.13 -6.03
CA ILE A 265 2.13 -7.15 -6.81
C ILE A 265 1.19 -8.26 -7.33
N GLN A 266 -0.11 -8.10 -7.14
CA GLN A 266 -1.12 -8.93 -7.79
C GLN A 266 -1.11 -8.67 -9.30
N ALA A 267 -1.38 -9.71 -10.08
CA ALA A 267 -1.45 -9.57 -11.54
C ALA A 267 -2.50 -8.54 -11.93
N LYS A 268 -2.10 -7.61 -12.78
CA LYS A 268 -2.87 -6.42 -13.16
C LYS A 268 -3.20 -6.37 -14.63
N GLN A 269 -4.17 -5.56 -14.97
CA GLN A 269 -4.57 -5.23 -16.34
C GLN A 269 -4.72 -3.72 -16.46
N ASP A 270 -4.23 -3.17 -17.59
CA ASP A 270 -4.44 -1.75 -17.87
C ASP A 270 -5.93 -1.46 -18.04
N GLU A 271 -6.40 -0.38 -17.46
CA GLU A 271 -7.77 0.10 -17.60
C GLU A 271 -8.07 0.49 -19.06
N LEU A 272 -9.32 0.35 -19.45
CA LEU A 272 -9.75 0.65 -20.81
C LEU A 272 -9.32 2.06 -21.26
N PHE A 273 -9.56 3.06 -20.44
CA PHE A 273 -9.23 4.45 -20.78
C PHE A 273 -7.72 4.71 -20.90
N LEU A 274 -6.87 3.94 -20.20
CA LEU A 274 -5.41 4.00 -20.36
C LEU A 274 -5.00 3.37 -21.69
N GLN A 275 -5.56 2.21 -22.04
CA GLN A 275 -5.28 1.54 -23.32
C GLN A 275 -5.72 2.41 -24.51
N GLU A 276 -6.87 3.08 -24.44
CA GLU A 276 -7.35 4.04 -25.44
C GLU A 276 -6.42 5.25 -25.60
N ARG A 277 -5.55 5.52 -24.61
CA ARG A 277 -4.55 6.59 -24.62
C ARG A 277 -3.13 6.07 -24.89
N GLY A 278 -2.97 4.76 -25.11
CA GLY A 278 -1.64 4.13 -25.26
C GLY A 278 -0.80 4.21 -24.00
N ARG A 279 -1.45 4.18 -22.84
CA ARG A 279 -0.82 4.21 -21.50
C ARG A 279 -0.98 2.87 -20.79
N HIS A 280 -0.18 2.68 -19.74
CA HIS A 280 -0.20 1.48 -18.92
C HIS A 280 -0.39 1.85 -17.46
N ASN A 281 -1.10 1.01 -16.71
CA ASN A 281 -1.17 1.10 -15.27
C ASN A 281 0.20 0.72 -14.68
N TYR A 282 0.85 1.67 -14.00
CA TYR A 282 2.16 1.45 -13.38
C TYR A 282 2.01 1.00 -11.92
N TRP A 283 1.19 1.67 -11.13
CA TRP A 283 1.10 1.40 -9.70
C TRP A 283 0.60 0.01 -9.34
N GLY A 284 -0.33 -0.56 -10.11
CA GLY A 284 -0.86 -1.90 -9.87
C GLY A 284 -2.29 -1.96 -9.33
N TYR A 285 -2.94 -0.83 -9.10
CA TYR A 285 -4.32 -0.78 -8.56
C TYR A 285 -5.40 -1.08 -9.61
N SER A 286 -5.20 -2.10 -10.43
CA SER A 286 -6.16 -2.58 -11.42
C SER A 286 -6.08 -4.10 -11.50
N PRO A 287 -6.55 -4.83 -10.47
CA PRO A 287 -6.27 -6.25 -10.29
C PRO A 287 -7.02 -7.13 -11.29
N LEU A 288 -6.26 -7.99 -11.97
CA LEU A 288 -6.74 -9.00 -12.90
C LEU A 288 -6.90 -10.37 -12.21
N SER A 289 -5.99 -10.71 -11.31
CA SER A 289 -6.03 -11.94 -10.52
C SER A 289 -5.49 -11.70 -9.12
N TYR A 290 -6.19 -12.25 -8.15
CA TYR A 290 -5.89 -12.01 -6.73
C TYR A 290 -4.98 -13.05 -6.10
N PHE A 291 -4.69 -14.17 -6.79
CA PHE A 291 -3.79 -15.24 -6.34
C PHE A 291 -2.51 -15.31 -7.17
N SER A 292 -2.45 -14.63 -8.30
CA SER A 292 -1.28 -14.63 -9.18
C SER A 292 -0.44 -13.38 -8.98
N PRO A 293 0.89 -13.50 -8.84
CA PRO A 293 1.77 -12.34 -8.87
C PRO A 293 1.84 -11.72 -10.28
N GLU A 294 2.20 -10.44 -10.35
CA GLU A 294 2.37 -9.70 -11.60
C GLU A 294 3.58 -10.21 -12.38
N PRO A 295 3.40 -10.81 -13.57
CA PRO A 295 4.52 -11.40 -14.29
C PRO A 295 5.54 -10.37 -14.82
N SER A 296 5.12 -9.13 -15.06
CA SER A 296 6.03 -8.11 -15.62
C SER A 296 7.10 -7.62 -14.64
N TYR A 297 6.95 -7.93 -13.36
CA TYR A 297 7.97 -7.64 -12.35
C TYR A 297 8.95 -8.78 -12.13
N ALA A 298 8.76 -9.92 -12.81
CA ALA A 298 9.72 -11.02 -12.78
C ALA A 298 10.80 -10.86 -13.85
N THR A 299 11.94 -11.52 -13.65
CA THR A 299 12.98 -11.58 -14.65
C THR A 299 12.46 -12.16 -15.98
N ALA A 300 13.04 -11.75 -17.10
CA ALA A 300 12.68 -12.28 -18.41
C ALA A 300 12.85 -13.82 -18.48
N GLU A 301 13.74 -14.38 -17.70
CA GLU A 301 13.94 -15.82 -17.59
C GLU A 301 12.79 -16.50 -16.87
N ALA A 302 12.37 -15.98 -15.71
CA ALA A 302 11.21 -16.51 -14.98
C ALA A 302 9.93 -16.41 -15.83
N GLN A 303 9.72 -15.29 -16.53
CA GLN A 303 8.59 -15.13 -17.45
C GLN A 303 8.59 -16.20 -18.56
N ARG A 304 9.77 -16.51 -19.14
CA ARG A 304 9.88 -17.57 -20.17
C ARG A 304 9.66 -18.99 -19.61
N LYS A 305 10.04 -19.22 -18.37
CA LYS A 305 9.81 -20.49 -17.67
C LYS A 305 8.34 -20.67 -17.29
N GLY A 306 7.57 -19.60 -17.16
CA GLY A 306 6.13 -19.61 -16.92
C GLY A 306 5.73 -19.23 -15.50
N ALA A 307 4.43 -19.30 -15.22
CA ALA A 307 3.83 -18.74 -14.01
C ALA A 307 4.39 -19.30 -12.69
N ARG A 308 4.81 -20.57 -12.66
CA ARG A 308 5.48 -21.16 -11.49
C ARG A 308 6.78 -20.42 -11.17
N ALA A 309 7.65 -20.21 -12.17
CA ALA A 309 8.92 -19.55 -11.97
C ALA A 309 8.74 -18.08 -11.55
N VAL A 310 7.73 -17.40 -12.07
CA VAL A 310 7.35 -16.05 -11.61
C VAL A 310 6.97 -16.07 -10.13
N ARG A 311 6.14 -17.02 -9.70
CA ARG A 311 5.76 -17.16 -8.30
C ARG A 311 6.96 -17.47 -7.41
N ASP A 312 7.81 -18.41 -7.85
CA ASP A 312 8.99 -18.83 -7.09
C ASP A 312 10.00 -17.69 -6.94
N GLU A 313 10.11 -16.78 -7.93
CA GLU A 313 10.92 -15.56 -7.81
C GLU A 313 10.35 -14.59 -6.74
N VAL A 314 9.02 -14.47 -6.63
CA VAL A 314 8.40 -13.68 -5.55
C VAL A 314 8.68 -14.31 -4.18
N ILE A 315 8.55 -15.62 -4.06
CA ILE A 315 8.88 -16.33 -2.80
C ILE A 315 10.36 -16.12 -2.44
N GLY A 316 11.25 -16.21 -3.43
CA GLY A 316 12.69 -15.92 -3.24
C GLY A 316 12.94 -14.49 -2.75
N MET A 317 12.26 -13.49 -3.31
CA MET A 317 12.34 -12.10 -2.86
C MET A 317 11.88 -11.96 -1.41
N VAL A 318 10.73 -12.49 -1.04
CA VAL A 318 10.20 -12.40 0.32
C VAL A 318 11.17 -13.06 1.31
N ARG A 319 11.68 -14.25 1.00
CA ARG A 319 12.65 -14.95 1.84
C ARG A 319 13.93 -14.14 2.03
N ALA A 320 14.48 -13.56 0.96
CA ALA A 320 15.69 -12.73 1.03
C ALA A 320 15.48 -11.48 1.89
N LEU A 321 14.29 -10.88 1.82
CA LEU A 321 13.91 -9.76 2.69
C LEU A 321 13.82 -10.20 4.16
N HIS A 322 13.21 -11.36 4.45
CA HIS A 322 13.17 -11.94 5.80
C HIS A 322 14.57 -12.21 6.36
N GLU A 323 15.44 -12.85 5.58
CA GLU A 323 16.83 -13.12 5.97
C GLU A 323 17.62 -11.83 6.25
N ALA A 324 17.28 -10.76 5.55
CA ALA A 324 17.82 -9.42 5.80
C ALA A 324 17.17 -8.69 7.00
N GLY A 325 16.16 -9.29 7.63
CA GLY A 325 15.46 -8.78 8.82
C GLY A 325 14.26 -7.88 8.52
N PHE A 326 13.73 -7.89 7.30
CA PHE A 326 12.56 -7.08 6.91
C PHE A 326 11.29 -7.91 6.88
N GLU A 327 10.21 -7.39 7.47
CA GLU A 327 8.86 -7.87 7.16
C GLU A 327 8.42 -7.35 5.79
N VAL A 328 7.54 -8.09 5.13
CA VAL A 328 6.95 -7.72 3.84
C VAL A 328 5.46 -7.49 4.02
N ILE A 329 5.03 -6.26 3.82
CA ILE A 329 3.63 -5.85 3.82
C ILE A 329 3.20 -5.69 2.36
N MET A 330 2.07 -6.26 1.98
CA MET A 330 1.56 -6.21 0.62
C MET A 330 0.33 -5.32 0.54
N ASP A 331 0.35 -4.35 -0.37
CA ASP A 331 -0.84 -3.60 -0.70
C ASP A 331 -1.80 -4.45 -1.54
N VAL A 332 -3.06 -4.52 -1.11
CA VAL A 332 -4.07 -5.39 -1.71
C VAL A 332 -5.34 -4.63 -2.09
N VAL A 333 -5.80 -4.89 -3.32
CA VAL A 333 -6.91 -4.17 -3.93
C VAL A 333 -8.10 -5.12 -4.07
N TYR A 334 -8.92 -5.25 -3.02
CA TYR A 334 -10.12 -6.10 -3.07
C TYR A 334 -11.41 -5.31 -3.31
N ASN A 335 -11.35 -3.99 -3.37
CA ASN A 335 -12.52 -3.15 -3.49
C ASN A 335 -13.12 -3.11 -4.90
N HIS A 336 -12.31 -3.34 -5.94
CA HIS A 336 -12.72 -3.34 -7.35
C HIS A 336 -11.90 -4.32 -8.20
N THR A 337 -12.23 -4.43 -9.48
CA THR A 337 -11.53 -5.26 -10.47
C THR A 337 -11.14 -4.43 -11.69
N CYS A 338 -10.20 -4.95 -12.48
CA CYS A 338 -9.78 -4.35 -13.74
C CYS A 338 -10.88 -4.29 -14.82
N GLU A 339 -12.05 -4.88 -14.60
CA GLU A 339 -13.14 -4.89 -15.58
C GLU A 339 -13.83 -3.53 -15.76
N GLY A 340 -13.56 -2.54 -14.87
CA GLY A 340 -14.11 -1.19 -14.97
C GLY A 340 -15.65 -1.16 -14.91
N GLY A 341 -16.27 -0.10 -15.45
CA GLY A 341 -17.71 0.05 -15.55
C GLY A 341 -18.37 -0.99 -16.46
N VAL A 342 -19.66 -0.89 -16.66
CA VAL A 342 -20.41 -1.85 -17.49
C VAL A 342 -19.93 -1.89 -18.95
N GLU A 343 -19.24 -0.85 -19.39
CA GLU A 343 -18.61 -0.68 -20.68
C GLU A 343 -17.26 -1.38 -20.83
N GLY A 344 -16.64 -1.77 -19.71
CA GLY A 344 -15.31 -2.35 -19.69
C GLY A 344 -15.25 -3.79 -20.24
N PRO A 345 -14.04 -4.36 -20.33
CA PRO A 345 -13.82 -5.70 -20.84
C PRO A 345 -14.41 -6.77 -19.90
N THR A 346 -14.55 -7.97 -20.40
CA THR A 346 -14.98 -9.16 -19.65
C THR A 346 -13.80 -10.10 -19.53
N THR A 347 -13.21 -10.16 -18.32
CA THR A 347 -12.00 -10.96 -18.05
C THR A 347 -12.25 -12.13 -17.11
N CYS A 348 -13.19 -11.97 -16.17
CA CYS A 348 -13.46 -12.96 -15.14
C CYS A 348 -14.88 -12.81 -14.56
N TRP A 349 -15.03 -11.89 -13.59
CA TRP A 349 -16.15 -11.76 -12.66
C TRP A 349 -17.47 -11.45 -13.35
N ARG A 350 -17.43 -10.52 -14.31
CA ARG A 350 -18.60 -10.08 -15.06
C ARG A 350 -19.22 -11.20 -15.88
N GLY A 351 -18.38 -12.02 -16.49
CA GLY A 351 -18.82 -13.13 -17.33
C GLY A 351 -19.11 -14.39 -16.54
N LEU A 352 -18.55 -14.55 -15.34
CA LEU A 352 -18.88 -15.66 -14.45
C LEU A 352 -20.24 -15.49 -13.81
N ASP A 353 -20.50 -14.35 -13.16
CA ASP A 353 -21.78 -14.00 -12.56
C ASP A 353 -21.78 -12.56 -12.05
N ALA A 354 -22.04 -11.62 -12.93
CA ALA A 354 -21.98 -10.21 -12.59
C ALA A 354 -22.90 -9.81 -11.40
N LEU A 355 -24.01 -10.53 -11.20
CA LEU A 355 -24.96 -10.23 -10.10
C LEU A 355 -24.43 -10.66 -8.73
N SER A 356 -23.63 -11.71 -8.68
CA SER A 356 -23.08 -12.25 -7.44
C SER A 356 -21.82 -11.53 -6.97
N TYR A 357 -21.05 -10.91 -7.86
CA TYR A 357 -19.75 -10.33 -7.51
C TYR A 357 -19.75 -8.80 -7.36
N TYR A 358 -20.64 -8.06 -8.05
CA TYR A 358 -20.61 -6.61 -8.09
C TYR A 358 -21.81 -5.97 -7.42
N ARG A 359 -21.58 -4.89 -6.71
CA ARG A 359 -22.63 -4.02 -6.18
C ARG A 359 -23.38 -3.33 -7.31
N ARG A 360 -24.69 -3.12 -7.11
CA ARG A 360 -25.59 -2.53 -8.11
C ARG A 360 -26.16 -1.21 -7.63
N GLN A 361 -26.39 -0.32 -8.58
CA GLN A 361 -27.06 0.94 -8.27
C GLN A 361 -28.51 0.67 -7.84
N LYS A 362 -28.93 1.33 -6.74
CA LYS A 362 -30.33 1.28 -6.30
C LYS A 362 -31.25 1.74 -7.44
N GLY A 363 -32.25 0.91 -7.79
CA GLY A 363 -33.23 1.21 -8.83
C GLY A 363 -32.72 1.01 -10.26
N ASN A 364 -31.47 0.63 -10.48
CA ASN A 364 -30.93 0.29 -11.79
C ASN A 364 -29.95 -0.88 -11.72
N ILE A 365 -30.48 -2.09 -11.64
CA ILE A 365 -29.71 -3.32 -11.48
C ILE A 365 -28.74 -3.59 -12.66
N GLY A 366 -28.98 -3.02 -13.83
CA GLY A 366 -28.10 -3.13 -14.98
C GLY A 366 -26.82 -2.30 -14.88
N ARG A 367 -26.71 -1.39 -13.89
CA ARG A 367 -25.53 -0.55 -13.65
C ARG A 367 -24.84 -0.89 -12.35
N LEU A 368 -23.51 -0.73 -12.36
CA LEU A 368 -22.70 -0.98 -11.18
C LEU A 368 -22.70 0.23 -10.24
N GLU A 369 -22.70 -0.02 -8.93
CA GLU A 369 -22.34 0.98 -7.95
C GLU A 369 -20.81 1.16 -7.97
N ASP A 370 -20.37 2.40 -7.87
CA ASP A 370 -18.96 2.75 -7.87
C ASP A 370 -18.64 3.64 -6.66
N THR A 371 -18.07 3.04 -5.63
CA THR A 371 -17.52 3.74 -4.46
C THR A 371 -16.00 3.84 -4.53
N THR A 372 -15.40 3.38 -5.64
CA THR A 372 -13.96 3.23 -5.81
C THR A 372 -13.35 4.21 -6.80
N GLY A 373 -14.15 4.76 -7.71
CA GLY A 373 -13.69 5.58 -8.83
C GLY A 373 -13.16 4.76 -10.02
N CYS A 374 -13.19 3.42 -9.92
CA CYS A 374 -12.68 2.50 -10.95
C CYS A 374 -13.80 1.87 -11.79
N GLY A 375 -15.04 2.34 -11.62
CA GLY A 375 -16.22 1.92 -12.41
C GLY A 375 -16.97 0.73 -11.84
N ASN A 376 -16.45 0.05 -10.83
CA ASN A 376 -17.14 -1.05 -10.15
C ASN A 376 -16.73 -1.14 -8.67
N THR A 377 -17.56 -1.81 -7.89
CA THR A 377 -17.29 -2.15 -6.50
C THR A 377 -17.65 -3.60 -6.26
N PHE A 378 -16.72 -4.40 -5.70
CA PHE A 378 -17.03 -5.75 -5.27
C PHE A 378 -18.09 -5.75 -4.16
N ASP A 379 -18.99 -6.74 -4.20
CA ASP A 379 -20.07 -6.86 -3.22
C ASP A 379 -19.65 -7.70 -2.02
N PHE A 380 -19.01 -7.07 -1.05
CA PHE A 380 -18.63 -7.70 0.21
C PHE A 380 -19.82 -8.02 1.13
N THR A 381 -21.06 -7.71 0.74
CA THR A 381 -22.25 -8.25 1.43
C THR A 381 -22.43 -9.74 1.14
N ASN A 382 -21.88 -10.23 0.03
CA ASN A 382 -21.89 -11.64 -0.34
C ASN A 382 -20.79 -12.44 0.38
N THR A 383 -21.18 -13.49 1.07
CA THR A 383 -20.26 -14.32 1.86
C THR A 383 -19.19 -15.00 1.02
N HIS A 384 -19.49 -15.34 -0.24
CA HIS A 384 -18.50 -15.94 -1.12
C HIS A 384 -17.42 -14.95 -1.56
N VAL A 385 -17.73 -13.65 -1.72
CA VAL A 385 -16.74 -12.60 -1.98
C VAL A 385 -15.84 -12.42 -0.76
N VAL A 386 -16.42 -12.40 0.44
CA VAL A 386 -15.66 -12.39 1.70
C VAL A 386 -14.74 -13.61 1.80
N THR A 387 -15.27 -14.81 1.54
CA THR A 387 -14.48 -16.05 1.58
C THR A 387 -13.34 -16.01 0.56
N PHE A 388 -13.61 -15.57 -0.66
CA PHE A 388 -12.63 -15.39 -1.71
C PHE A 388 -11.46 -14.49 -1.28
N ALA A 389 -11.77 -13.32 -0.73
CA ALA A 389 -10.74 -12.38 -0.25
C ALA A 389 -9.90 -12.98 0.89
N VAL A 390 -10.56 -13.63 1.87
CA VAL A 390 -9.87 -14.30 2.99
C VAL A 390 -8.99 -15.46 2.49
N ASP A 391 -9.45 -16.26 1.54
CA ASP A 391 -8.66 -17.36 0.97
C ASP A 391 -7.44 -16.83 0.19
N SER A 392 -7.58 -15.71 -0.53
CA SER A 392 -6.47 -15.05 -1.20
C SER A 392 -5.44 -14.51 -0.20
N LEU A 393 -5.87 -13.80 0.84
CA LEU A 393 -4.97 -13.31 1.90
C LEU A 393 -4.22 -14.45 2.58
N ARG A 394 -4.91 -15.55 2.88
CA ARG A 394 -4.27 -16.77 3.45
C ARG A 394 -3.25 -17.38 2.50
N TYR A 395 -3.52 -17.37 1.19
CA TYR A 395 -2.57 -17.85 0.18
C TYR A 395 -1.29 -17.01 0.19
N TRP A 396 -1.42 -15.67 0.14
CA TRP A 396 -0.28 -14.79 0.18
C TRP A 396 0.51 -14.90 1.49
N ALA A 397 -0.17 -14.96 2.63
CA ALA A 397 0.49 -15.12 3.92
C ALA A 397 1.18 -16.48 4.07
N LYS A 398 0.49 -17.58 3.70
CA LYS A 398 0.99 -18.93 4.00
C LYS A 398 1.94 -19.46 2.94
N ARG A 399 1.69 -19.15 1.65
CA ARG A 399 2.45 -19.74 0.53
C ARG A 399 3.56 -18.83 0.03
N ILE A 400 3.33 -17.53 0.07
CA ILE A 400 4.30 -16.53 -0.38
C ILE A 400 5.14 -16.02 0.79
N GLY A 401 4.58 -15.98 2.01
CA GLY A 401 5.28 -15.53 3.21
C GLY A 401 5.03 -14.06 3.58
N ILE A 402 3.94 -13.46 3.13
CA ILE A 402 3.60 -12.07 3.43
C ILE A 402 3.26 -11.91 4.91
N ASP A 403 3.84 -10.90 5.58
CA ASP A 403 3.72 -10.61 7.02
C ASP A 403 2.58 -9.65 7.36
N GLY A 404 2.00 -8.99 6.38
CA GLY A 404 0.91 -8.07 6.60
C GLY A 404 0.30 -7.55 5.31
N PHE A 405 -0.81 -6.85 5.43
CA PHE A 405 -1.56 -6.32 4.30
C PHE A 405 -1.98 -4.88 4.55
N ARG A 406 -1.82 -4.03 3.53
CA ARG A 406 -2.47 -2.74 3.44
C ARG A 406 -3.67 -2.86 2.50
N PHE A 407 -4.85 -2.52 2.97
CA PHE A 407 -6.11 -2.64 2.22
C PHE A 407 -6.44 -1.31 1.56
N ASP A 408 -6.38 -1.29 0.24
CA ASP A 408 -6.80 -0.17 -0.59
C ASP A 408 -8.29 0.11 -0.41
N LEU A 409 -8.66 1.40 -0.28
CA LEU A 409 -10.03 1.87 -0.07
C LEU A 409 -10.81 1.01 0.95
N GLY A 410 -10.23 0.80 2.14
CA GLY A 410 -10.75 -0.12 3.15
C GLY A 410 -12.21 0.10 3.54
N VAL A 411 -12.74 1.31 3.40
CA VAL A 411 -14.14 1.64 3.68
C VAL A 411 -15.09 0.92 2.73
N SER A 412 -14.74 0.79 1.44
CA SER A 412 -15.54 0.05 0.45
C SER A 412 -15.73 -1.42 0.82
N LEU A 413 -14.74 -2.04 1.49
CA LEU A 413 -14.76 -3.44 1.95
C LEU A 413 -15.65 -3.65 3.17
N ALA A 414 -16.10 -2.59 3.82
CA ALA A 414 -16.83 -2.62 5.08
C ALA A 414 -18.17 -1.88 5.02
N ARG A 415 -18.76 -1.75 3.82
CA ARG A 415 -20.08 -1.13 3.64
C ARG A 415 -21.21 -2.16 3.65
N LEU A 416 -22.18 -2.00 4.57
CA LEU A 416 -23.48 -2.68 4.57
C LEU A 416 -24.57 -1.67 4.25
N ASP A 417 -25.49 -2.01 3.34
CA ASP A 417 -26.60 -1.15 2.91
C ASP A 417 -26.18 0.27 2.45
N GLY A 418 -24.92 0.41 2.04
CA GLY A 418 -24.29 1.65 1.62
C GLY A 418 -23.51 2.37 2.72
N ASP A 419 -23.67 2.03 3.99
CA ASP A 419 -22.99 2.65 5.11
C ASP A 419 -21.78 1.83 5.59
N PHE A 420 -20.74 2.54 6.04
CA PHE A 420 -19.60 1.89 6.69
C PHE A 420 -19.99 1.33 8.06
N THR A 421 -19.52 0.12 8.37
CA THR A 421 -19.60 -0.45 9.71
C THR A 421 -18.35 -1.24 10.08
N LYS A 422 -17.77 -0.95 11.26
CA LYS A 422 -16.67 -1.75 11.84
C LYS A 422 -17.08 -3.18 12.20
N HIS A 423 -18.37 -3.47 12.16
CA HIS A 423 -18.97 -4.78 12.42
C HIS A 423 -19.26 -5.56 11.14
N HIS A 424 -18.68 -5.15 10.02
CA HIS A 424 -18.81 -5.84 8.74
C HIS A 424 -18.27 -7.29 8.81
N PRO A 425 -18.94 -8.27 8.18
CA PRO A 425 -18.52 -9.68 8.17
C PRO A 425 -17.07 -9.89 7.74
N PHE A 426 -16.61 -9.15 6.75
CA PHE A 426 -15.20 -9.21 6.29
C PHE A 426 -14.22 -8.82 7.41
N LEU A 427 -14.48 -7.71 8.12
CA LEU A 427 -13.61 -7.29 9.21
C LEU A 427 -13.62 -8.29 10.37
N TYR A 428 -14.77 -8.93 10.65
CA TYR A 428 -14.82 -10.04 11.62
C TYR A 428 -14.07 -11.27 11.14
N ALA A 429 -14.17 -11.63 9.86
CA ALA A 429 -13.42 -12.74 9.29
C ALA A 429 -11.91 -12.55 9.47
N LEU A 430 -11.40 -11.34 9.19
CA LEU A 430 -9.98 -11.02 9.39
C LEU A 430 -9.57 -11.11 10.87
N ARG A 431 -10.36 -10.54 11.78
CA ARG A 431 -10.07 -10.54 13.22
C ARG A 431 -10.03 -11.94 13.84
N SER A 432 -10.94 -12.81 13.40
CA SER A 432 -11.13 -14.15 13.97
C SER A 432 -10.31 -15.23 13.30
N ASP A 433 -9.65 -14.93 12.18
CA ASP A 433 -8.76 -15.86 11.50
C ASP A 433 -7.47 -16.05 12.29
N LEU A 434 -7.12 -17.33 12.59
CA LEU A 434 -5.93 -17.65 13.40
C LEU A 434 -4.60 -17.24 12.76
N LEU A 435 -4.55 -17.14 11.44
CA LEU A 435 -3.37 -16.67 10.72
C LEU A 435 -3.44 -15.15 10.53
N LEU A 436 -4.47 -14.66 9.85
CA LEU A 436 -4.57 -13.27 9.42
C LEU A 436 -4.69 -12.29 10.60
N GLY A 437 -5.40 -12.67 11.67
CA GLY A 437 -5.57 -11.82 12.86
C GLY A 437 -4.28 -11.55 13.64
N ASN A 438 -3.21 -12.30 13.36
CA ASN A 438 -1.88 -12.12 13.95
C ASN A 438 -0.89 -11.38 13.03
N LEU A 439 -1.31 -11.04 11.80
CA LEU A 439 -0.49 -10.28 10.86
C LEU A 439 -0.69 -8.78 11.03
N LYS A 440 0.17 -7.99 10.39
CA LYS A 440 -0.01 -6.55 10.30
C LYS A 440 -1.13 -6.22 9.32
N LEU A 441 -2.25 -5.70 9.83
CA LEU A 441 -3.41 -5.31 9.03
C LEU A 441 -3.55 -3.79 9.05
N ILE A 442 -3.34 -3.15 7.91
CA ILE A 442 -3.33 -1.70 7.73
C ILE A 442 -4.50 -1.35 6.81
N MET A 443 -5.32 -0.38 7.20
CA MET A 443 -6.43 0.11 6.40
C MET A 443 -6.13 1.47 5.81
N GLU A 444 -6.44 1.65 4.54
CA GLU A 444 -6.69 2.97 3.99
C GLU A 444 -8.12 3.36 4.40
N PRO A 445 -8.27 4.35 5.30
CA PRO A 445 -9.55 4.55 5.99
C PRO A 445 -10.50 5.50 5.26
N TRP A 446 -10.54 5.43 3.93
CA TRP A 446 -11.49 6.19 3.10
C TRP A 446 -11.93 5.43 1.85
N ASP A 447 -12.93 5.98 1.16
CA ASP A 447 -13.36 5.66 -0.19
C ASP A 447 -14.09 6.87 -0.82
N LEU A 448 -14.55 6.75 -2.05
CA LEU A 448 -15.24 7.84 -2.77
C LEU A 448 -16.77 7.87 -2.55
N GLY A 449 -17.31 6.91 -1.80
CA GLY A 449 -18.72 6.87 -1.48
C GLY A 449 -19.14 7.91 -0.44
N PRO A 450 -20.44 8.06 -0.21
CA PRO A 450 -20.96 8.96 0.81
C PRO A 450 -20.36 8.66 2.19
N GLN A 451 -19.99 9.72 2.93
CA GLN A 451 -19.34 9.59 4.24
C GLN A 451 -18.11 8.65 4.21
N GLY A 452 -17.33 8.68 3.13
CA GLY A 452 -16.23 7.77 2.88
C GLY A 452 -15.05 7.91 3.83
N TRP A 453 -14.83 9.05 4.48
CA TRP A 453 -13.72 9.25 5.41
C TRP A 453 -14.01 8.62 6.78
N ARG A 454 -13.14 7.71 7.25
CA ARG A 454 -13.33 6.91 8.46
C ARG A 454 -12.06 6.72 9.30
N THR A 455 -11.07 7.59 9.17
CA THR A 455 -9.84 7.50 9.97
C THR A 455 -10.15 7.44 11.46
N GLY A 456 -9.64 6.40 12.13
CA GLY A 456 -9.97 6.05 13.52
C GLY A 456 -11.14 5.09 13.68
N GLY A 457 -11.84 4.71 12.60
CA GLY A 457 -13.13 4.00 12.65
C GLY A 457 -13.09 2.48 12.61
N PHE A 458 -11.96 1.84 12.27
CA PHE A 458 -11.92 0.38 12.05
C PHE A 458 -11.78 -0.45 13.32
N GLY A 459 -11.19 0.08 14.39
CA GLY A 459 -10.97 -0.64 15.63
C GLY A 459 -9.84 -1.69 15.56
N MET A 460 -9.65 -2.43 16.66
CA MET A 460 -8.63 -3.51 16.73
C MET A 460 -8.93 -4.66 15.75
N PRO A 461 -7.90 -5.34 15.17
CA PRO A 461 -6.45 -5.13 15.32
C PRO A 461 -5.87 -4.18 14.26
N PHE A 462 -6.71 -3.44 13.53
CA PHE A 462 -6.29 -2.65 12.38
C PHE A 462 -5.52 -1.40 12.78
N SER A 463 -4.39 -1.16 12.11
CA SER A 463 -3.75 0.14 12.02
C SER A 463 -4.30 0.87 10.79
N GLU A 464 -4.21 2.18 10.77
CA GLU A 464 -4.82 3.00 9.72
C GLU A 464 -3.86 4.09 9.24
N TRP A 465 -3.81 4.33 7.94
CA TRP A 465 -3.13 5.48 7.39
C TRP A 465 -3.74 6.77 7.95
N ASN A 466 -2.90 7.62 8.54
CA ASN A 466 -3.37 8.82 9.23
C ASN A 466 -3.20 10.07 8.37
N ASP A 467 -4.22 10.39 7.58
CA ASP A 467 -4.29 11.59 6.76
C ASP A 467 -4.28 12.88 7.60
N ARG A 468 -4.82 12.85 8.82
CA ARG A 468 -4.77 13.98 9.75
C ARG A 468 -3.33 14.30 10.17
N PHE A 469 -2.51 13.28 10.41
CA PHE A 469 -1.09 13.48 10.66
C PHE A 469 -0.41 14.14 9.46
N ARG A 470 -0.61 13.57 8.27
CA ARG A 470 -0.07 14.08 7.01
C ARG A 470 -0.40 15.56 6.81
N ASP A 471 -1.68 15.90 6.88
CA ASP A 471 -2.15 17.25 6.57
C ASP A 471 -1.75 18.27 7.65
N THR A 472 -1.78 17.87 8.93
CA THR A 472 -1.32 18.72 10.03
C THR A 472 0.16 19.06 9.88
N VAL A 473 1.01 18.07 9.61
CA VAL A 473 2.47 18.28 9.48
C VAL A 473 2.80 19.12 8.24
N ARG A 474 2.18 18.82 7.09
CA ARG A 474 2.36 19.63 5.87
C ARG A 474 1.93 21.07 6.07
N ARG A 475 0.76 21.30 6.64
CA ARG A 475 0.26 22.64 6.94
C ARG A 475 1.20 23.37 7.90
N PHE A 476 1.56 22.76 9.01
CA PHE A 476 2.38 23.38 10.03
C PHE A 476 3.76 23.82 9.49
N TRP A 477 4.40 23.06 8.63
CA TRP A 477 5.73 23.35 8.15
C TRP A 477 5.80 24.05 6.79
N ILE A 478 4.70 24.02 6.01
CA ILE A 478 4.67 24.56 4.64
C ILE A 478 3.62 25.67 4.52
N THR A 479 2.32 25.31 4.42
CA THR A 479 1.31 26.28 3.98
C THR A 479 1.04 27.37 4.98
N ASP A 480 1.03 27.06 6.27
CA ASP A 480 0.74 28.01 7.33
C ASP A 480 1.96 28.93 7.66
N THR A 481 3.09 28.70 6.99
CA THR A 481 4.28 29.58 7.05
C THR A 481 4.38 30.55 5.88
N GLN A 482 3.50 30.43 4.89
CA GLN A 482 3.52 31.32 3.73
C GLN A 482 2.97 32.70 4.06
N PRO A 483 3.49 33.75 3.43
CA PRO A 483 2.98 35.12 3.66
C PRO A 483 1.48 35.23 3.38
N GLY A 484 0.73 35.76 4.32
CA GLY A 484 -0.73 35.92 4.20
C GLY A 484 -1.55 34.69 4.51
N ALA A 485 -0.92 33.61 4.98
CA ALA A 485 -1.65 32.45 5.45
C ALA A 485 -2.58 32.82 6.62
N PRO A 486 -3.82 32.27 6.67
CA PRO A 486 -4.69 32.46 7.84
C PRO A 486 -4.06 31.82 9.08
N SER A 487 -4.56 32.16 10.29
CA SER A 487 -4.16 31.47 11.52
C SER A 487 -4.27 29.95 11.31
N GLY A 488 -3.15 29.25 11.44
CA GLY A 488 -3.01 27.88 11.02
C GLY A 488 -3.03 26.87 12.16
N ILE A 489 -2.28 25.80 11.95
CA ILE A 489 -2.06 24.76 12.97
C ILE A 489 -1.23 25.33 14.12
N GLY A 490 -1.80 25.29 15.32
CA GLY A 490 -1.14 25.69 16.58
C GLY A 490 -0.54 24.51 17.33
N MET A 491 -0.13 24.84 18.57
CA MET A 491 0.51 23.86 19.47
C MET A 491 -0.38 22.64 19.74
N GLN A 492 -1.67 22.82 19.99
CA GLN A 492 -2.61 21.73 20.35
C GLN A 492 -2.64 20.63 19.28
N GLU A 493 -2.92 21.01 18.04
CA GLU A 493 -3.06 20.06 16.94
C GLU A 493 -1.73 19.31 16.70
N MET A 494 -0.61 20.06 16.65
CA MET A 494 0.71 19.46 16.47
C MET A 494 1.09 18.53 17.64
N ALA A 495 0.81 18.91 18.87
CA ALA A 495 1.04 18.11 20.07
C ALA A 495 0.23 16.80 20.03
N THR A 496 -1.02 16.86 19.56
CA THR A 496 -1.87 15.69 19.38
C THR A 496 -1.26 14.71 18.37
N ARG A 497 -0.74 15.22 17.25
CA ARG A 497 -0.06 14.39 16.24
C ARG A 497 1.23 13.77 16.79
N LEU A 498 2.06 14.57 17.48
CA LEU A 498 3.30 14.10 18.12
C LEU A 498 3.06 12.98 19.13
N CYS A 499 1.92 13.00 19.82
CA CYS A 499 1.53 12.02 20.83
C CYS A 499 0.72 10.83 20.28
N GLY A 500 0.74 10.57 18.97
CA GLY A 500 0.12 9.37 18.36
C GLY A 500 -1.37 9.52 18.04
N SER A 501 -1.87 10.75 17.89
CA SER A 501 -3.25 11.02 17.44
C SER A 501 -4.32 10.34 18.30
N SER A 502 -4.26 10.56 19.61
CA SER A 502 -5.18 9.94 20.58
C SER A 502 -6.64 10.36 20.36
N ASP A 503 -6.89 11.51 19.77
CA ASP A 503 -8.21 11.98 19.34
C ASP A 503 -8.91 11.05 18.34
N LEU A 504 -8.14 10.33 17.52
CA LEU A 504 -8.62 9.37 16.53
C LEU A 504 -8.60 7.93 17.07
N PHE A 505 -7.54 7.54 17.76
CA PHE A 505 -7.27 6.13 18.04
C PHE A 505 -7.49 5.72 19.50
N ALA A 506 -7.55 6.65 20.47
CA ALA A 506 -7.82 6.30 21.86
C ALA A 506 -9.32 6.14 22.19
N THR A 507 -10.20 6.31 21.21
CA THR A 507 -11.65 6.24 21.37
C THR A 507 -12.17 4.83 21.64
N GLU A 508 -11.37 3.80 21.34
CA GLU A 508 -11.72 2.39 21.53
C GLU A 508 -10.74 1.66 22.45
N PRO A 509 -11.24 0.76 23.33
CA PRO A 509 -10.38 -0.06 24.16
C PRO A 509 -9.43 -0.94 23.33
N GLY A 510 -8.19 -1.04 23.76
CA GLY A 510 -7.18 -1.91 23.14
C GLY A 510 -6.40 -1.27 21.99
N ARG A 511 -6.80 -0.12 21.47
CA ARG A 511 -6.00 0.62 20.49
C ARG A 511 -4.94 1.45 21.17
N GLY A 512 -3.75 1.47 20.58
CA GLY A 512 -2.61 2.26 21.05
C GLY A 512 -2.13 3.25 19.99
N CYS A 513 -1.06 3.96 20.31
CA CYS A 513 -0.48 4.95 19.39
C CYS A 513 0.01 4.32 18.07
N VAL A 514 0.42 3.06 18.09
CA VAL A 514 0.87 2.31 16.90
C VAL A 514 -0.25 2.02 15.88
N SER A 515 -1.52 2.23 16.26
CA SER A 515 -2.64 2.17 15.30
C SER A 515 -2.59 3.30 14.27
N SER A 516 -1.85 4.37 14.57
CA SER A 516 -1.61 5.48 13.66
C SER A 516 -0.41 5.18 12.77
N ILE A 517 -0.64 4.94 11.49
CA ILE A 517 0.43 4.94 10.48
C ILE A 517 0.65 6.39 10.07
N ASN A 518 1.74 6.95 10.59
CA ASN A 518 2.12 8.34 10.34
C ASN A 518 2.91 8.45 9.06
N TYR A 519 2.55 9.36 8.18
CA TYR A 519 3.29 9.63 6.94
C TYR A 519 3.17 11.10 6.55
N VAL A 520 4.08 11.58 5.72
CA VAL A 520 4.07 12.92 5.14
C VAL A 520 3.92 12.90 3.63
N SER A 521 4.22 11.78 3.01
CA SER A 521 4.12 11.47 1.57
C SER A 521 3.91 9.97 1.40
N CYS A 522 3.26 9.58 0.32
CA CYS A 522 3.08 8.20 -0.12
C CYS A 522 3.06 8.17 -1.65
N HIS A 523 2.82 7.00 -2.25
CA HIS A 523 2.71 6.89 -3.72
C HIS A 523 1.68 7.83 -4.31
N ASP A 524 0.57 8.08 -3.60
CA ASP A 524 -0.50 9.00 -4.00
C ASP A 524 -0.24 10.40 -3.44
N GLY A 525 -0.14 11.37 -4.33
CA GLY A 525 0.19 12.74 -4.01
C GLY A 525 1.62 13.14 -4.38
N PHE A 526 2.06 14.29 -3.88
CA PHE A 526 3.43 14.75 -4.07
C PHE A 526 4.44 13.97 -3.23
N THR A 527 5.62 13.70 -3.80
CA THR A 527 6.80 13.29 -3.02
C THR A 527 7.17 14.38 -2.01
N LEU A 528 7.93 14.05 -0.98
CA LEU A 528 8.43 15.02 0.00
C LEU A 528 9.15 16.21 -0.67
N THR A 529 9.88 15.96 -1.73
CA THR A 529 10.56 16.99 -2.52
C THR A 529 9.58 17.88 -3.27
N ASP A 530 8.59 17.28 -3.91
CA ASP A 530 7.61 18.02 -4.71
C ASP A 530 6.66 18.85 -3.85
N LEU A 531 6.37 18.43 -2.61
CA LEU A 531 5.66 19.24 -1.62
C LEU A 531 6.31 20.61 -1.37
N THR A 532 7.63 20.71 -1.56
CA THR A 532 8.37 21.95 -1.36
C THR A 532 8.76 22.66 -2.66
N ARG A 533 8.44 22.07 -3.83
CA ARG A 533 8.79 22.63 -5.14
C ARG A 533 7.60 23.13 -5.95
N TYR A 534 6.42 22.54 -5.71
CA TYR A 534 5.26 22.80 -6.54
C TYR A 534 4.08 23.30 -5.69
N ALA A 535 3.52 24.43 -6.08
CA ALA A 535 2.29 24.93 -5.47
C ALA A 535 1.04 24.29 -6.10
N VAL A 536 1.13 23.89 -7.36
CA VAL A 536 0.07 23.23 -8.12
C VAL A 536 0.57 21.92 -8.73
N LYS A 537 -0.34 21.02 -9.04
CA LYS A 537 0.00 19.76 -9.69
C LYS A 537 0.32 19.92 -11.18
N HIS A 538 1.17 19.03 -11.69
CA HIS A 538 1.62 18.97 -13.08
C HIS A 538 1.46 17.56 -13.62
N ASN A 539 0.19 17.13 -13.83
CA ASN A 539 -0.16 15.77 -14.26
C ASN A 539 -0.39 15.68 -15.78
N GLU A 540 0.05 16.66 -16.58
CA GLU A 540 -0.14 16.69 -18.02
C GLU A 540 0.39 15.43 -18.71
N ALA A 541 1.47 14.84 -18.17
CA ALA A 541 2.04 13.59 -18.66
C ALA A 541 1.06 12.40 -18.59
N ASN A 542 0.04 12.44 -17.73
CA ASN A 542 -0.97 11.39 -17.62
C ASN A 542 -1.97 11.39 -18.80
N GLY A 543 -2.05 12.50 -19.55
CA GLY A 543 -2.96 12.62 -20.70
C GLY A 543 -4.41 12.87 -20.30
N GLU A 544 -4.63 13.42 -19.10
CA GLU A 544 -5.95 13.73 -18.53
C GLU A 544 -6.20 15.23 -18.37
N ASN A 545 -5.44 16.04 -19.12
CA ASN A 545 -5.53 17.50 -19.07
C ASN A 545 -5.35 18.10 -17.66
N ASN A 546 -4.52 17.43 -16.83
CA ASN A 546 -4.26 17.82 -15.45
C ASN A 546 -5.51 17.89 -14.55
N ILE A 547 -6.56 17.09 -14.87
CA ILE A 547 -7.80 17.00 -14.08
C ILE A 547 -7.63 16.01 -12.93
N ASP A 548 -6.90 14.93 -13.18
CA ASP A 548 -6.62 13.82 -12.26
C ASP A 548 -5.75 14.25 -11.07
N GLY A 549 -5.79 13.46 -9.98
CA GLY A 549 -5.07 13.74 -8.74
C GLY A 549 -5.64 14.89 -7.92
N SER A 550 -5.13 15.04 -6.70
CA SER A 550 -5.64 16.03 -5.74
C SER A 550 -5.24 17.46 -6.08
N ASN A 551 -6.19 18.41 -5.94
CA ASN A 551 -5.91 19.84 -5.99
C ASN A 551 -5.48 20.40 -4.62
N VAL A 552 -5.63 19.64 -3.54
CA VAL A 552 -5.29 20.05 -2.17
C VAL A 552 -4.10 19.24 -1.70
N ASN A 553 -2.89 19.79 -1.81
CA ASN A 553 -1.65 19.10 -1.51
C ASN A 553 -0.95 19.61 -0.22
N HIS A 554 -1.38 20.75 0.30
CA HIS A 554 -0.70 21.44 1.38
C HIS A 554 0.80 21.67 1.09
N SER A 555 1.10 22.07 -0.14
CA SER A 555 2.43 22.28 -0.70
C SER A 555 2.72 23.74 -0.97
N ALA A 556 3.97 24.10 -1.20
CA ALA A 556 4.36 25.45 -1.63
C ALA A 556 5.63 25.41 -2.50
N ASN A 557 5.72 26.34 -3.44
CA ASN A 557 6.89 26.47 -4.34
C ASN A 557 8.02 27.36 -3.78
N PHE A 558 7.81 28.00 -2.63
CA PHE A 558 8.76 28.91 -2.01
C PHE A 558 9.26 30.05 -2.93
N GLY A 559 8.41 30.47 -3.89
CA GLY A 559 8.66 31.58 -4.79
C GLY A 559 9.06 31.21 -6.22
N VAL A 560 9.33 29.91 -6.50
CA VAL A 560 9.63 29.41 -7.86
C VAL A 560 8.94 28.05 -8.05
N GLU A 561 8.09 27.94 -9.05
CA GLU A 561 7.46 26.66 -9.41
C GLU A 561 8.50 25.73 -10.06
N GLY A 562 8.62 24.50 -9.51
CA GLY A 562 9.60 23.52 -9.97
C GLY A 562 11.03 23.72 -9.43
N PRO A 563 12.06 23.18 -10.11
CA PRO A 563 13.45 23.30 -9.71
C PRO A 563 13.96 24.73 -9.60
N SER A 564 14.94 25.01 -8.75
CA SER A 564 15.55 26.30 -8.57
C SER A 564 17.04 26.15 -8.27
N ASP A 565 17.85 27.08 -8.80
CA ASP A 565 19.29 27.19 -8.51
C ASP A 565 19.57 28.24 -7.43
N ASP A 566 18.57 28.95 -6.95
CA ASP A 566 18.72 29.92 -5.86
C ASP A 566 19.03 29.23 -4.55
N PRO A 567 20.22 29.44 -3.96
CA PRO A 567 20.57 28.78 -2.70
C PRO A 567 19.66 29.14 -1.53
N ALA A 568 19.00 30.28 -1.56
CA ALA A 568 18.08 30.69 -0.48
C ALA A 568 16.77 29.91 -0.58
N ILE A 569 16.23 29.74 -1.78
CA ILE A 569 15.04 28.92 -2.03
C ILE A 569 15.33 27.45 -1.71
N ILE A 570 16.45 26.92 -2.19
CA ILE A 570 16.88 25.53 -1.93
C ILE A 570 16.95 25.26 -0.43
N ARG A 571 17.59 26.16 0.34
CA ARG A 571 17.68 26.01 1.81
C ARG A 571 16.31 26.00 2.49
N LYS A 572 15.39 26.90 2.11
CA LYS A 572 14.04 26.93 2.68
C LYS A 572 13.27 25.64 2.40
N ARG A 573 13.35 25.14 1.18
CA ARG A 573 12.74 23.87 0.77
C ARG A 573 13.29 22.69 1.58
N GLU A 574 14.62 22.60 1.67
CA GLU A 574 15.25 21.53 2.46
C GLU A 574 14.95 21.65 3.96
N GLN A 575 14.88 22.87 4.49
CA GLN A 575 14.49 23.11 5.88
C GLN A 575 13.09 22.55 6.14
N ALA A 576 12.13 22.85 5.27
CA ALA A 576 10.76 22.32 5.37
C ALA A 576 10.72 20.79 5.27
N ALA A 577 11.46 20.19 4.33
CA ALA A 577 11.57 18.74 4.19
C ALA A 577 12.18 18.09 5.45
N MET A 578 13.27 18.66 5.98
CA MET A 578 13.90 18.17 7.21
C MET A 578 12.98 18.29 8.42
N ASN A 579 12.19 19.35 8.52
CA ASN A 579 11.21 19.52 9.58
C ASN A 579 10.13 18.44 9.55
N MET A 580 9.62 18.13 8.35
CA MET A 580 8.62 17.07 8.16
C MET A 580 9.18 15.68 8.51
N LEU A 581 10.40 15.35 8.05
CA LEU A 581 11.07 14.10 8.40
C LEU A 581 11.36 14.01 9.90
N GLY A 582 11.84 15.09 10.51
CA GLY A 582 12.07 15.14 11.94
C GLY A 582 10.79 14.94 12.74
N THR A 583 9.70 15.60 12.34
CA THR A 583 8.40 15.42 12.98
C THR A 583 7.89 13.99 12.83
N LEU A 584 7.98 13.41 11.63
CA LEU A 584 7.56 12.03 11.37
C LEU A 584 8.31 11.04 12.27
N MET A 585 9.62 11.11 12.30
CA MET A 585 10.46 10.15 13.02
C MET A 585 10.46 10.34 14.54
N LEU A 586 10.18 11.55 15.01
CA LEU A 586 10.12 11.88 16.45
C LEU A 586 8.69 11.81 17.03
N SER A 587 7.68 11.53 16.23
CA SER A 587 6.30 11.32 16.68
C SER A 587 6.07 9.90 17.20
N LEU A 588 5.16 9.76 18.17
CA LEU A 588 4.59 8.46 18.53
C LEU A 588 3.69 7.96 17.39
N GLY A 589 3.57 6.65 17.28
CA GLY A 589 2.89 6.00 16.17
C GLY A 589 3.88 5.24 15.30
N THR A 590 3.39 4.58 14.27
CA THR A 590 4.18 3.82 13.30
C THR A 590 4.54 4.72 12.13
N PRO A 591 5.82 5.10 11.95
CA PRO A 591 6.21 5.94 10.83
C PRO A 591 6.25 5.14 9.54
N MET A 592 5.78 5.76 8.45
CA MET A 592 5.89 5.28 7.07
C MET A 592 6.59 6.33 6.22
N MET A 593 7.52 5.91 5.38
CA MET A 593 8.27 6.76 4.47
C MET A 593 8.16 6.23 3.04
N LEU A 594 7.91 7.11 2.08
CA LEU A 594 7.94 6.78 0.65
C LEU A 594 9.40 6.61 0.18
N ALA A 595 9.65 5.57 -0.59
CA ALA A 595 10.96 5.32 -1.20
C ALA A 595 11.42 6.49 -2.07
N GLY A 596 12.66 6.93 -1.81
CA GLY A 596 13.26 8.08 -2.49
C GLY A 596 13.15 9.39 -1.72
N ASP A 597 12.25 9.52 -0.74
CA ASP A 597 12.17 10.73 0.08
C ASP A 597 13.43 10.96 0.91
N GLU A 598 14.11 9.87 1.29
CA GLU A 598 15.37 9.88 2.03
C GLU A 598 16.55 10.48 1.26
N PHE A 599 16.45 10.62 -0.05
CA PHE A 599 17.47 11.30 -0.87
C PHE A 599 16.91 12.35 -1.82
N GLY A 600 15.62 12.69 -1.71
CA GLY A 600 15.02 13.81 -2.42
C GLY A 600 14.56 13.50 -3.83
N ASN A 601 13.98 12.34 -4.05
CA ASN A 601 13.30 11.98 -5.29
C ASN A 601 12.17 12.95 -5.62
N SER A 602 11.94 13.20 -6.91
CA SER A 602 10.91 14.10 -7.43
C SER A 602 10.21 13.44 -8.61
N GLN A 603 8.90 13.55 -8.66
CA GLN A 603 8.06 13.16 -9.79
C GLN A 603 7.71 14.35 -10.69
N SER A 604 8.54 15.42 -10.62
CA SER A 604 8.40 16.63 -11.46
C SER A 604 7.03 17.31 -11.31
N GLY A 605 6.45 17.25 -10.10
CA GLY A 605 5.15 17.85 -9.81
C GLY A 605 3.94 17.02 -10.25
N ASN A 606 4.16 15.79 -10.73
CA ASN A 606 3.07 14.85 -10.94
C ASN A 606 2.66 14.23 -9.59
N ASN A 607 1.44 14.52 -9.15
CA ASN A 607 0.91 14.02 -7.88
C ASN A 607 -0.06 12.84 -8.04
N ASN A 608 -0.10 12.22 -9.22
CA ASN A 608 -0.94 11.07 -9.54
C ASN A 608 -0.28 10.21 -10.62
N ALA A 609 0.94 9.76 -10.37
CA ALA A 609 1.81 9.16 -11.36
C ALA A 609 1.47 7.68 -11.68
N TYR A 610 0.20 7.27 -11.50
CA TYR A 610 -0.27 5.88 -11.62
C TYR A 610 -0.05 5.26 -13.01
N ALA A 611 0.03 6.08 -14.05
CA ALA A 611 0.22 5.68 -15.45
C ALA A 611 1.62 6.00 -16.00
N GLN A 612 2.60 6.26 -15.14
CA GLN A 612 3.95 6.69 -15.51
C GLN A 612 4.98 5.58 -15.27
N ASP A 613 5.10 4.64 -16.21
CA ASP A 613 6.14 3.60 -16.18
C ASP A 613 7.43 4.11 -16.84
N ASN A 614 8.04 5.13 -16.26
CA ASN A 614 9.21 5.85 -16.81
C ASN A 614 9.96 6.61 -15.71
N ASP A 615 10.92 7.46 -16.10
CA ASP A 615 11.79 8.23 -15.21
C ASP A 615 11.05 9.25 -14.32
N ILE A 616 9.75 9.50 -14.53
CA ILE A 616 8.95 10.30 -13.61
C ILE A 616 8.80 9.58 -12.27
N THR A 617 8.61 8.25 -12.32
CA THR A 617 8.37 7.42 -11.13
C THR A 617 9.55 6.56 -10.73
N TRP A 618 10.40 6.19 -11.71
CA TRP A 618 11.56 5.37 -11.38
C TRP A 618 12.57 6.19 -10.58
N LEU A 619 13.06 5.62 -9.48
CA LEU A 619 13.99 6.32 -8.62
C LEU A 619 15.28 6.66 -9.36
N ASN A 620 15.68 7.93 -9.24
CA ASN A 620 16.94 8.39 -9.83
C ASN A 620 18.08 8.16 -8.83
N TRP A 621 18.98 7.26 -9.18
CA TRP A 621 20.15 6.89 -8.39
C TRP A 621 21.44 7.58 -8.82
N ASP A 622 21.43 8.49 -9.81
CA ASP A 622 22.64 9.14 -10.37
C ASP A 622 23.44 9.93 -9.33
N TRP A 623 22.78 10.40 -8.27
CA TRP A 623 23.42 11.14 -7.19
C TRP A 623 24.53 10.37 -6.47
N ILE A 624 24.50 9.04 -6.46
CA ILE A 624 25.50 8.19 -5.81
C ILE A 624 26.87 8.28 -6.46
N TYR A 625 26.93 8.67 -7.74
CA TYR A 625 28.17 8.85 -8.48
C TYR A 625 28.79 10.25 -8.34
N GLN A 626 28.11 11.16 -7.65
CA GLN A 626 28.60 12.51 -7.49
C GLN A 626 29.76 12.55 -6.49
N PRO A 627 30.92 13.16 -6.82
CA PRO A 627 32.13 13.07 -6.00
C PRO A 627 32.10 13.93 -4.74
N ARG A 628 31.07 14.74 -4.53
CA ARG A 628 30.97 15.68 -3.40
C ARG A 628 29.75 15.32 -2.54
N LYS A 629 29.81 15.67 -1.23
CA LYS A 629 28.64 15.62 -0.37
C LYS A 629 27.52 16.46 -0.96
N THR A 630 26.52 15.78 -1.48
CA THR A 630 25.35 16.41 -2.09
C THR A 630 24.26 16.56 -1.03
N MET A 631 23.22 17.32 -1.36
CA MET A 631 22.04 17.45 -0.53
C MET A 631 21.35 16.10 -0.30
N GLN A 632 21.34 15.26 -1.33
CA GLN A 632 20.82 13.88 -1.28
C GLN A 632 21.51 13.05 -0.18
N MET A 633 22.85 13.10 -0.13
CA MET A 633 23.62 12.40 0.90
C MET A 633 23.30 12.93 2.32
N HIS A 634 23.15 14.25 2.47
CA HIS A 634 22.81 14.86 3.74
C HIS A 634 21.41 14.44 4.22
N ARG A 635 20.45 14.34 3.28
CA ARG A 635 19.10 13.87 3.61
C ARG A 635 19.10 12.41 4.02
N LEU A 636 19.83 11.55 3.29
CA LEU A 636 20.02 10.15 3.63
C LEU A 636 20.67 9.97 5.02
N GLU A 637 21.78 10.69 5.29
CA GLU A 637 22.44 10.69 6.60
C GLU A 637 21.46 11.14 7.71
N THR A 638 20.61 12.13 7.42
CA THR A 638 19.60 12.64 8.35
C THR A 638 18.56 11.58 8.69
N VAL A 639 18.00 10.92 7.68
CA VAL A 639 16.97 9.86 7.88
C VAL A 639 17.56 8.71 8.68
N SER A 640 18.73 8.21 8.30
CA SER A 640 19.42 7.14 9.05
C SER A 640 19.71 7.56 10.50
N ARG A 641 20.11 8.82 10.73
CA ARG A 641 20.34 9.35 12.09
C ARG A 641 19.06 9.42 12.91
N LEU A 642 17.97 9.94 12.33
CA LEU A 642 16.68 10.04 13.02
C LEU A 642 16.14 8.66 13.40
N LEU A 643 16.25 7.67 12.49
CA LEU A 643 15.86 6.28 12.78
C LEU A 643 16.75 5.64 13.86
N SER A 644 18.05 5.93 13.85
CA SER A 644 18.95 5.49 14.93
C SER A 644 18.57 6.12 16.28
N ILE A 645 18.25 7.41 16.32
CA ILE A 645 17.74 8.08 17.52
C ILE A 645 16.46 7.40 17.99
N ARG A 646 15.46 7.23 17.11
CA ARG A 646 14.20 6.55 17.44
C ARG A 646 14.43 5.16 18.02
N LYS A 647 15.28 4.35 17.37
CA LYS A 647 15.64 3.00 17.83
C LYS A 647 16.33 3.00 19.20
N SER A 648 17.16 4.02 19.51
CA SER A 648 17.90 4.10 20.76
C SER A 648 17.06 4.56 21.97
N LEU A 649 15.86 5.09 21.71
CA LEU A 649 14.98 5.66 22.72
C LEU A 649 13.90 4.64 23.09
N GLY A 650 14.03 3.98 24.25
CA GLY A 650 13.06 3.02 24.78
C GLY A 650 11.62 3.57 24.87
N LEU A 651 11.49 4.89 24.85
CA LEU A 651 10.22 5.61 24.81
C LEU A 651 9.32 5.23 23.61
N TYR A 652 9.92 4.95 22.45
CA TYR A 652 9.18 4.55 21.27
C TYR A 652 8.90 3.05 21.21
N HIS A 653 9.36 2.28 22.22
CA HIS A 653 9.16 0.83 22.26
C HIS A 653 7.84 0.44 22.96
N HIS A 654 6.90 1.36 23.09
CA HIS A 654 5.57 1.12 23.66
C HIS A 654 4.49 1.28 22.60
N GLU A 655 3.47 0.46 22.68
CA GLU A 655 2.34 0.47 21.77
C GLU A 655 1.17 1.31 22.29
N GLU A 656 1.10 1.47 23.61
CA GLU A 656 0.01 2.15 24.30
C GLU A 656 0.20 3.67 24.40
N PHE A 657 -0.90 4.40 24.48
CA PHE A 657 -0.86 5.83 24.80
C PHE A 657 -0.35 6.05 26.24
N PHE A 658 0.33 7.15 26.48
CA PHE A 658 0.88 7.48 27.79
C PHE A 658 -0.15 7.48 28.92
N THR A 659 -1.36 7.97 28.67
CA THR A 659 -2.46 7.98 29.66
C THR A 659 -2.83 6.57 30.12
N ARG A 660 -2.85 5.61 29.22
CA ARG A 660 -3.20 4.23 29.53
C ARG A 660 -2.10 3.52 30.32
N LEU A 661 -0.84 3.74 29.95
CA LEU A 661 0.30 3.22 30.71
C LEU A 661 0.30 3.69 32.16
N THR A 662 -0.15 4.92 32.39
CA THR A 662 -0.36 5.48 33.73
C THR A 662 -1.46 4.76 34.50
N GLN A 663 -2.62 4.51 33.85
CA GLN A 663 -3.75 3.78 34.46
C GLN A 663 -3.39 2.34 34.81
N LEU A 664 -2.52 1.69 34.04
CA LEU A 664 -2.03 0.34 34.31
C LEU A 664 -0.97 0.28 35.43
N GLY A 665 -0.61 1.41 36.03
CA GLY A 665 0.40 1.47 37.08
C GLY A 665 1.83 1.21 36.60
N LEU A 666 2.03 1.09 35.29
CA LEU A 666 3.33 0.89 34.68
C LEU A 666 4.19 2.16 34.70
N PHE A 667 3.54 3.30 34.94
CA PHE A 667 4.19 4.60 35.01
C PHE A 667 3.57 5.50 36.08
N LYS A 668 4.38 6.39 36.65
CA LYS A 668 3.90 7.39 37.61
C LYS A 668 3.13 8.49 36.85
N PRO A 669 1.95 8.91 37.34
CA PRO A 669 1.03 9.80 36.61
C PRO A 669 1.59 11.17 36.17
N SER A 670 2.58 11.68 36.89
CA SER A 670 2.92 13.11 36.84
C SER A 670 4.09 13.49 35.94
N SER A 671 4.65 12.55 35.15
CA SER A 671 5.99 12.82 34.64
C SER A 671 6.33 12.42 33.20
N ARG A 672 5.36 11.94 32.39
CA ARG A 672 5.74 11.33 31.11
C ARG A 672 5.85 12.31 29.95
N VAL A 673 4.93 13.20 29.82
CA VAL A 673 4.95 14.25 28.81
C VAL A 673 4.79 15.58 29.51
N GLN A 674 5.78 16.42 29.38
CA GLN A 674 5.75 17.79 29.89
C GLN A 674 5.88 18.77 28.73
N TRP A 675 5.13 19.84 28.77
CA TRP A 675 5.11 20.86 27.74
C TRP A 675 5.64 22.17 28.27
N TYR A 676 6.40 22.87 27.44
CA TYR A 676 7.00 24.15 27.78
C TYR A 676 6.80 25.16 26.66
N LEU A 677 6.47 26.39 27.04
CA LEU A 677 6.56 27.57 26.18
C LEU A 677 8.02 28.03 26.08
N PRO A 678 8.35 28.92 25.13
CA PRO A 678 9.73 29.39 24.95
C PRO A 678 10.34 30.01 26.21
N ASP A 679 9.56 30.62 27.07
CA ASP A 679 10.01 31.19 28.35
C ASP A 679 10.27 30.14 29.44
N GLY A 680 10.00 28.87 29.16
CA GLY A 680 10.18 27.75 30.11
C GLY A 680 8.97 27.51 31.00
N THR A 681 7.88 28.26 30.84
CA THR A 681 6.63 28.03 31.57
C THR A 681 5.81 26.87 30.98
N THR A 682 4.99 26.25 31.82
CA THR A 682 4.00 25.28 31.36
C THR A 682 2.81 25.98 30.73
N PRO A 683 2.33 25.54 29.55
CA PRO A 683 1.15 26.14 28.92
C PRO A 683 -0.08 26.07 29.81
N MET A 684 -0.85 27.16 29.87
CA MET A 684 -2.17 27.20 30.51
C MET A 684 -3.24 26.70 29.52
N ASP A 685 -4.44 26.38 30.02
CA ASP A 685 -5.55 25.90 29.18
C ASP A 685 -5.84 26.80 27.96
N ARG A 686 -5.79 28.12 28.13
CA ARG A 686 -6.01 29.08 27.04
C ARG A 686 -4.93 29.01 25.94
N ASP A 687 -3.69 28.68 26.31
CA ASP A 687 -2.55 28.65 25.40
C ASP A 687 -2.68 27.46 24.40
N TRP A 688 -3.35 26.37 24.82
CA TRP A 688 -3.63 25.25 23.95
C TRP A 688 -4.57 25.60 22.78
N PHE A 689 -5.49 26.53 23.00
CA PHE A 689 -6.44 26.95 21.97
C PHE A 689 -5.96 28.14 21.14
N ASP A 690 -4.81 28.71 21.47
CA ASP A 690 -4.20 29.79 20.71
C ASP A 690 -3.40 29.24 19.53
N THR A 691 -3.98 29.30 18.33
CA THR A 691 -3.34 28.80 17.09
C THR A 691 -2.12 29.61 16.67
N THR A 692 -1.85 30.76 17.30
CA THR A 692 -0.63 31.56 17.05
C THR A 692 0.57 31.02 17.80
N ILE A 693 0.37 30.19 18.83
CA ILE A 693 1.45 29.51 19.54
C ILE A 693 1.94 28.32 18.70
N ARG A 694 3.06 28.56 18.01
CA ARG A 694 3.69 27.59 17.11
C ARG A 694 5.13 27.23 17.56
N SER A 695 5.59 27.81 18.68
CA SER A 695 6.89 27.51 19.26
C SER A 695 6.70 26.96 20.67
N PHE A 696 7.18 25.73 20.88
CA PHE A 696 7.00 24.99 22.13
C PHE A 696 8.00 23.84 22.24
N ALA A 697 8.12 23.25 23.41
CA ALA A 697 8.92 22.05 23.63
C ALA A 697 8.11 20.95 24.32
N MET A 698 8.37 19.71 23.93
CA MET A 698 7.81 18.49 24.49
C MET A 698 8.94 17.72 25.17
N ARG A 699 8.86 17.54 26.47
CA ARG A 699 9.78 16.68 27.23
C ARG A 699 9.12 15.32 27.44
N LEU A 700 9.83 14.29 27.08
CA LEU A 700 9.44 12.90 27.23
C LEU A 700 10.34 12.22 28.27
N LEU A 701 9.74 11.62 29.28
CA LEU A 701 10.42 10.93 30.37
C LEU A 701 10.30 9.42 30.20
N SER A 702 11.41 8.72 30.04
CA SER A 702 11.47 7.26 29.97
C SER A 702 11.59 6.62 31.35
N GLN A 703 11.22 5.34 31.47
CA GLN A 703 11.45 4.56 32.70
C GLN A 703 12.95 4.39 33.00
N ASP A 704 13.75 4.35 31.94
CA ASP A 704 15.20 4.15 32.01
C ASP A 704 15.96 5.47 32.29
N GLU A 705 15.23 6.50 32.76
CA GLU A 705 15.76 7.83 33.08
C GLU A 705 16.36 8.60 31.87
N VAL A 706 16.12 8.14 30.66
CA VAL A 706 16.50 8.88 29.45
C VAL A 706 15.45 9.94 29.13
N ASP A 707 15.72 11.16 29.50
CA ASP A 707 14.89 12.30 29.13
C ASP A 707 15.19 12.75 27.71
N VAL A 708 14.13 12.98 26.95
CA VAL A 708 14.19 13.53 25.59
C VAL A 708 13.40 14.81 25.55
N LEU A 709 13.98 15.85 24.97
CA LEU A 709 13.33 17.13 24.75
C LEU A 709 13.26 17.40 23.24
N ILE A 710 12.04 17.48 22.70
CA ILE A 710 11.78 17.87 21.33
C ILE A 710 11.39 19.34 21.34
N VAL A 711 12.19 20.19 20.71
CA VAL A 711 11.99 21.62 20.65
C VAL A 711 11.57 22.01 19.26
N ILE A 712 10.43 22.67 19.14
CA ILE A 712 9.79 23.07 17.88
C ILE A 712 9.70 24.58 17.82
N ASN A 713 10.24 25.19 16.76
CA ASN A 713 10.06 26.58 16.42
C ASN A 713 9.34 26.68 15.06
N GLY A 714 8.03 26.81 15.08
CA GLY A 714 7.17 26.89 13.90
C GLY A 714 6.92 28.31 13.40
N VAL A 715 7.73 29.29 13.79
CA VAL A 715 7.65 30.67 13.30
C VAL A 715 8.91 31.07 12.54
N ASP A 716 8.78 31.99 11.58
CA ASP A 716 9.90 32.48 10.75
C ASP A 716 10.74 33.56 11.48
N GLU A 717 11.02 33.27 12.77
CA GLU A 717 11.85 34.10 13.63
C GLU A 717 12.72 33.20 14.50
N VAL A 718 13.89 33.70 14.86
CA VAL A 718 14.75 33.06 15.87
C VAL A 718 14.09 33.15 17.24
N ARG A 719 13.93 32.04 17.93
CA ARG A 719 13.33 31.96 19.27
C ARG A 719 14.34 31.46 20.30
N ARG A 720 14.30 32.05 21.49
CA ARG A 720 15.08 31.56 22.64
C ARG A 720 14.18 30.72 23.52
N PHE A 721 14.66 29.52 23.84
CA PHE A 721 13.99 28.61 24.74
C PHE A 721 14.74 28.50 26.07
N THR A 722 14.03 28.69 27.14
CA THR A 722 14.50 28.37 28.47
C THR A 722 14.27 26.89 28.71
N LEU A 723 15.36 26.12 28.78
CA LEU A 723 15.30 24.67 28.95
C LEU A 723 15.12 24.30 30.43
N PRO A 724 14.51 23.13 30.74
CA PRO A 724 14.45 22.61 32.11
C PRO A 724 15.85 22.53 32.71
N SER A 725 16.00 23.11 33.91
CA SER A 725 17.30 23.30 34.59
C SER A 725 17.69 22.15 35.50
N ASP A 726 16.82 21.17 35.68
CA ASP A 726 17.03 19.99 36.53
C ASP A 726 18.05 18.98 35.96
N CYS A 727 18.50 19.18 34.73
CA CYS A 727 19.50 18.37 34.07
C CYS A 727 20.30 19.14 33.02
N SER A 728 21.33 18.50 32.47
CA SER A 728 22.07 19.00 31.31
C SER A 728 21.55 18.39 30.02
N TRP A 729 21.55 19.14 28.95
CA TRP A 729 21.00 18.72 27.65
C TRP A 729 22.09 18.67 26.58
N GLN A 730 22.03 17.64 25.73
CA GLN A 730 22.83 17.51 24.51
C GLN A 730 21.88 17.46 23.31
N CYS A 731 22.15 18.27 22.30
CA CYS A 731 21.42 18.20 21.03
C CYS A 731 21.92 17.01 20.22
N ASP A 732 21.05 16.04 19.97
CA ASP A 732 21.35 14.86 19.19
C ASP A 732 21.16 15.10 17.70
N TRP A 733 20.18 15.95 17.35
CA TRP A 733 19.90 16.33 15.98
C TRP A 733 19.08 17.63 15.93
N SER A 734 19.26 18.40 14.84
CA SER A 734 18.43 19.57 14.53
C SER A 734 18.29 19.72 13.03
N SER A 735 17.08 19.99 12.57
CA SER A 735 16.78 20.23 11.15
C SER A 735 17.55 21.42 10.58
N ALA A 736 17.80 22.46 11.38
CA ALA A 736 18.54 23.65 10.98
C ALA A 736 20.00 23.37 10.60
N THR A 737 20.62 22.41 11.25
CA THR A 737 22.00 22.02 10.97
C THR A 737 22.09 21.00 9.84
N ALA A 738 21.06 20.19 9.65
CA ALA A 738 20.98 19.25 8.53
C ALA A 738 21.02 19.97 7.17
N VAL A 739 20.54 21.22 7.10
CA VAL A 739 20.61 22.02 5.85
C VAL A 739 21.86 22.88 5.74
N GLY A 740 22.88 22.62 6.57
CA GLY A 740 24.14 23.38 6.55
C GLY A 740 24.05 24.78 7.14
N LEU A 741 22.94 25.11 7.80
CA LEU A 741 22.83 26.29 8.64
C LEU A 741 23.70 26.04 9.85
N ARG A 742 24.92 26.58 9.86
CA ARG A 742 25.77 26.51 11.06
C ARG A 742 25.02 27.20 12.18
N PRO A 743 24.94 26.58 13.38
CA PRO A 743 24.51 27.30 14.56
C PRO A 743 25.34 28.58 14.64
N THR A 744 24.70 29.73 14.81
CA THR A 744 25.42 30.95 15.11
C THR A 744 26.22 30.75 16.41
N PRO A 745 27.31 31.48 16.68
CA PRO A 745 28.04 31.35 17.94
C PRO A 745 27.20 31.49 19.22
N GLY A 746 25.97 32.01 19.12
CA GLY A 746 24.96 32.02 20.19
C GLY A 746 24.12 30.76 20.34
N ASP A 747 24.16 29.84 19.37
CA ASP A 747 23.34 28.59 19.35
C ASP A 747 23.96 27.45 20.16
N ARG A 748 25.05 27.73 20.87
CA ARG A 748 25.66 26.76 21.77
C ARG A 748 24.91 26.75 23.08
N LEU A 749 24.57 25.57 23.58
CA LEU A 749 24.17 25.36 24.98
C LEU A 749 25.22 25.99 25.87
N GLN A 750 24.89 27.14 26.49
CA GLN A 750 25.78 27.79 27.42
C GLN A 750 25.29 27.51 28.84
N ARG A 751 26.08 26.73 29.53
CA ARG A 751 25.95 26.55 30.97
C ARG A 751 26.68 27.71 31.68
N ILE A 752 25.95 28.48 32.48
CA ILE A 752 26.59 29.39 33.39
C ILE A 752 26.66 28.75 34.76
N GLY A 753 27.79 28.28 35.08
CA GLY A 753 28.19 27.74 36.37
C GLY A 753 29.42 26.83 36.21
N LYS A 754 30.56 27.39 36.51
CA LYS A 754 31.89 26.77 36.66
C LYS A 754 32.23 25.55 35.73
N ASN A 755 32.98 25.87 34.66
CA ASN A 755 33.97 25.03 34.02
C ASN A 755 33.55 23.73 33.33
N GLN A 756 32.52 23.76 32.43
CA GLN A 756 32.49 22.74 31.38
C GLN A 756 31.79 23.32 30.12
N ALA A 757 32.56 23.52 29.08
CA ALA A 757 32.05 23.76 27.74
C ALA A 757 31.39 22.46 27.25
N LEU A 758 30.07 22.46 27.04
CA LEU A 758 29.38 21.38 26.34
C LEU A 758 29.81 21.38 24.88
N ARG A 759 30.55 20.39 24.48
CA ARG A 759 30.87 20.15 23.09
C ARG A 759 29.60 19.60 22.43
N SER A 760 29.06 20.31 21.46
CA SER A 760 28.13 19.73 20.50
C SER A 760 28.89 18.70 19.68
N ASN A 761 28.89 17.44 20.10
CA ASN A 761 29.46 16.37 19.32
C ASN A 761 28.43 15.97 18.24
N TRP A 762 28.46 16.69 17.15
CA TRP A 762 27.88 16.29 15.87
C TRP A 762 28.73 15.17 15.28
N ILE A 763 28.63 14.01 15.84
CA ILE A 763 29.31 12.85 15.30
C ILE A 763 28.25 11.74 15.23
N MET A 764 27.78 11.43 14.01
CA MET A 764 27.37 10.06 13.74
C MET A 764 28.45 9.16 14.33
N SER A 765 28.07 8.08 15.00
CA SER A 765 29.07 7.13 15.47
C SER A 765 29.95 6.75 14.27
N VAL A 766 31.23 6.54 14.49
CA VAL A 766 32.18 6.18 13.43
C VAL A 766 31.63 4.99 12.64
N SER A 767 30.93 4.05 13.31
CA SER A 767 30.29 2.90 12.70
C SER A 767 29.14 3.24 11.74
N GLU A 768 28.33 4.26 12.02
CA GLU A 768 27.22 4.66 11.13
C GLU A 768 27.71 5.38 9.88
N LYS A 769 28.75 6.23 10.03
CA LYS A 769 29.40 6.87 8.88
C LYS A 769 30.12 5.85 8.01
N ASP A 770 30.80 4.91 8.64
CA ASP A 770 31.56 3.88 7.93
C ASP A 770 30.61 2.95 7.17
N ASN A 771 29.44 2.60 7.72
CA ASN A 771 28.46 1.77 7.06
C ASN A 771 27.89 2.44 5.81
N ILE A 772 27.47 3.70 5.88
CA ILE A 772 26.98 4.44 4.70
C ILE A 772 28.09 4.66 3.68
N HIS A 773 29.30 5.04 4.12
CA HIS A 773 30.44 5.21 3.23
C HIS A 773 30.88 3.90 2.57
N GLN A 774 30.83 2.80 3.30
CA GLN A 774 31.17 1.48 2.78
C GLN A 774 30.11 0.98 1.81
N LEU A 775 28.84 1.20 2.12
CA LEU A 775 27.72 0.93 1.23
C LEU A 775 27.84 1.74 -0.06
N LEU A 776 28.07 3.05 0.02
CA LEU A 776 28.25 3.89 -1.18
C LEU A 776 29.44 3.44 -2.03
N LYS A 777 30.54 2.98 -1.42
CA LYS A 777 31.65 2.38 -2.14
C LYS A 777 31.26 1.07 -2.84
N THR A 778 30.48 0.22 -2.17
CA THR A 778 30.00 -1.04 -2.73
C THR A 778 29.05 -0.77 -3.91
N VAL A 779 28.14 0.19 -3.75
CA VAL A 779 27.16 0.58 -4.79
C VAL A 779 27.85 1.28 -5.98
N GLN A 780 28.94 2.02 -5.74
CA GLN A 780 29.72 2.71 -6.77
C GLN A 780 30.72 1.81 -7.49
N ALA A 781 31.09 0.65 -6.92
CA ALA A 781 32.00 -0.28 -7.54
C ALA A 781 31.34 -0.91 -8.79
N PRO A 782 31.99 -0.89 -9.97
CA PRO A 782 31.52 -1.66 -11.09
C PRO A 782 31.57 -3.14 -10.72
N LEU A 783 30.49 -3.88 -10.95
CA LEU A 783 30.49 -5.33 -10.81
C LEU A 783 31.55 -5.94 -11.71
N ALA A 784 32.49 -6.70 -11.15
CA ALA A 784 33.45 -7.46 -11.93
C ALA A 784 32.69 -8.44 -12.85
N GLU A 785 33.28 -8.77 -14.01
CA GLU A 785 32.64 -9.69 -14.99
C GLU A 785 32.35 -11.06 -14.37
N GLN A 786 33.18 -11.49 -13.43
CA GLN A 786 33.03 -12.75 -12.68
C GLN A 786 31.85 -12.71 -11.72
N ASP A 787 31.65 -11.58 -11.01
CA ASP A 787 30.53 -11.40 -10.10
C ASP A 787 29.18 -11.35 -10.84
N LYS A 788 29.16 -10.94 -12.12
CA LYS A 788 27.96 -11.01 -12.96
C LYS A 788 27.58 -12.43 -13.33
N LEU A 789 28.56 -13.29 -13.58
CA LEU A 789 28.37 -14.71 -13.89
C LEU A 789 27.96 -15.48 -12.64
N ASP A 790 28.57 -15.21 -11.51
CA ASP A 790 28.25 -15.85 -10.22
C ASP A 790 26.87 -15.42 -9.70
N LEU A 791 26.46 -14.16 -9.93
CA LEU A 791 25.11 -13.68 -9.60
C LEU A 791 24.04 -14.27 -10.51
N LEU A 792 24.29 -14.47 -11.78
CA LEU A 792 23.39 -15.17 -12.70
C LEU A 792 23.30 -16.68 -12.34
N GLY A 793 24.40 -17.26 -11.83
CA GLY A 793 24.46 -18.60 -11.27
C GLY A 793 23.72 -18.72 -9.94
N ALA A 794 23.88 -17.76 -9.03
CA ALA A 794 23.25 -17.79 -7.72
C ALA A 794 21.70 -17.65 -7.76
N THR A 795 21.16 -16.93 -8.74
CA THR A 795 19.71 -16.88 -8.96
C THR A 795 19.12 -18.17 -9.51
N THR A 796 19.97 -19.04 -10.13
CA THR A 796 19.59 -20.38 -10.59
C THR A 796 20.01 -21.47 -9.61
N GLU A 797 21.14 -21.33 -8.91
CA GLU A 797 21.66 -22.34 -7.97
C GLU A 797 21.08 -22.21 -6.56
N HIS A 798 20.73 -21.03 -6.08
CA HIS A 798 20.01 -20.92 -4.79
C HIS A 798 18.57 -21.44 -4.84
N ALA A 799 17.97 -21.58 -6.02
CA ALA A 799 16.77 -22.41 -6.17
C ALA A 799 17.07 -23.91 -6.09
N ASP A 800 18.28 -24.33 -6.47
CA ASP A 800 18.70 -25.75 -6.52
C ASP A 800 19.61 -26.18 -5.37
N VAL A 801 20.41 -25.28 -4.78
CA VAL A 801 21.41 -25.62 -3.71
C VAL A 801 20.80 -25.76 -2.31
N LEU A 802 19.54 -25.39 -2.13
CA LEU A 802 18.82 -25.70 -0.87
C LEU A 802 18.25 -27.13 -0.84
N PHE A 803 18.63 -28.02 -1.77
CA PHE A 803 18.06 -29.33 -1.91
C PHE A 803 19.09 -30.47 -2.16
N GLU A 804 20.32 -30.36 -1.69
CA GLU A 804 21.17 -31.51 -1.55
C GLU A 804 21.08 -32.06 -0.13
N ASP A 805 20.51 -33.26 -0.05
CA ASP A 805 20.38 -34.10 1.12
C ASP A 805 21.77 -34.43 1.70
N ASP A 806 22.01 -34.00 2.94
CA ASP A 806 23.01 -34.65 3.78
C ASP A 806 22.45 -35.98 4.34
N GLU A 807 22.48 -37.02 3.50
CA GLU A 807 22.52 -38.40 3.97
C GLU A 807 23.95 -38.77 4.37
N GLN A 808 24.31 -38.56 5.60
CA GLN A 808 25.32 -39.41 6.28
C GLN A 808 25.00 -39.54 7.77
N THR A 809 24.23 -40.55 8.06
CA THR A 809 24.21 -41.18 9.38
C THR A 809 25.43 -42.06 9.58
N PRO A 810 26.06 -42.04 10.73
CA PRO A 810 26.66 -43.22 11.31
C PRO A 810 25.76 -43.74 12.43
N GLY A 811 25.33 -44.99 12.28
CA GLY A 811 24.66 -45.70 13.33
C GLY A 811 25.56 -46.04 14.51
N VAL A 812 25.02 -46.06 15.68
CA VAL A 812 25.38 -46.96 16.79
C VAL A 812 24.21 -47.11 17.74
N GLY A 813 23.74 -48.35 17.93
CA GLY A 813 23.57 -49.02 19.19
C GLY A 813 22.27 -48.76 19.98
N ALA A 814 21.46 -49.78 19.98
CA ALA A 814 20.37 -50.02 20.92
C ALA A 814 20.85 -50.03 22.39
N ASP A 815 19.99 -49.55 23.29
CA ASP A 815 19.47 -50.36 24.42
C ASP A 815 18.51 -49.57 25.31
N ALA A 816 17.32 -50.10 25.41
CA ALA A 816 16.57 -50.52 26.57
C ALA A 816 16.04 -49.54 27.65
N ALA A 817 14.76 -49.76 27.84
CA ALA A 817 14.00 -49.81 29.08
C ALA A 817 13.32 -48.50 29.61
N ALA A 818 12.04 -48.42 29.36
CA ALA A 818 10.96 -48.59 30.32
C ALA A 818 11.00 -47.67 31.56
N HIS A 819 10.01 -46.81 31.70
CA HIS A 819 9.04 -46.80 32.79
C HIS A 819 7.92 -45.82 32.44
N GLY A 820 6.70 -46.36 32.46
CA GLY A 820 5.45 -45.66 32.42
C GLY A 820 5.08 -45.16 33.82
N GLU A 821 4.28 -44.15 33.81
CA GLU A 821 3.25 -43.97 34.84
C GLU A 821 2.09 -43.14 34.27
N THR A 822 1.00 -43.77 34.22
CA THR A 822 -0.39 -43.35 34.05
C THR A 822 -0.85 -42.60 35.28
N TYR A 823 -1.53 -41.46 35.11
CA TYR A 823 -2.56 -41.07 36.06
C TYR A 823 -3.81 -40.60 35.31
N VAL A 824 -4.87 -41.31 35.55
CA VAL A 824 -6.29 -41.07 35.23
C VAL A 824 -6.96 -40.65 36.52
N HIS A 825 -8.02 -39.89 36.39
CA HIS A 825 -9.14 -39.52 37.28
C HIS A 825 -9.25 -38.01 37.53
N GLY A 826 -10.40 -37.46 37.50
CA GLY A 826 -11.78 -37.97 37.49
C GLY A 826 -12.75 -36.77 37.47
N LEU A 827 -13.90 -37.07 36.96
CA LEU A 827 -15.17 -36.36 36.93
C LEU A 827 -15.68 -35.87 38.28
N HIS A 828 -16.42 -34.75 38.21
CA HIS A 828 -17.76 -34.45 38.81
C HIS A 828 -17.96 -32.93 38.73
N GLY A 829 -19.01 -32.31 38.27
CA GLY A 829 -20.44 -32.65 38.22
C GLY A 829 -21.20 -31.55 38.89
N GLU A 830 -22.37 -31.22 38.30
CA GLU A 830 -23.50 -30.47 38.88
C GLU A 830 -23.41 -28.91 38.90
N THR A 831 -24.40 -28.15 38.61
CA THR A 831 -25.81 -28.24 38.18
C THR A 831 -26.34 -26.85 37.85
N ALA A 832 -27.19 -26.82 36.87
CA ALA A 832 -28.18 -25.87 36.46
C ALA A 832 -28.77 -24.93 37.54
N HIS A 833 -29.10 -23.70 37.10
CA HIS A 833 -30.42 -23.10 37.37
C HIS A 833 -30.83 -22.13 36.25
N ALA A 834 -31.97 -22.45 35.68
CA ALA A 834 -32.75 -21.60 34.77
C ALA A 834 -33.57 -20.58 35.58
N ALA A 835 -33.78 -19.43 35.01
CA ALA A 835 -34.95 -18.61 35.32
C ALA A 835 -35.42 -17.86 34.07
N GLN A 836 -36.60 -18.21 33.66
CA GLN A 836 -37.50 -17.56 32.70
C GLN A 836 -38.14 -16.29 33.26
N ALA A 837 -38.70 -15.54 32.34
CA ALA A 837 -39.88 -14.64 32.43
C ALA A 837 -39.49 -13.14 32.18
N ALA A 838 -40.21 -12.31 31.48
CA ALA A 838 -41.43 -12.38 30.72
C ALA A 838 -41.49 -11.06 29.90
N ALA A 839 -42.15 -11.10 28.75
CA ALA A 839 -42.60 -9.93 28.04
C ALA A 839 -43.88 -9.35 28.70
N PRO A 840 -44.22 -8.07 28.41
CA PRO A 840 -45.59 -7.91 27.98
C PRO A 840 -45.75 -7.00 26.71
N SER A 841 -46.76 -7.41 26.03
CA SER A 841 -47.42 -6.85 24.86
C SER A 841 -48.24 -5.57 25.10
N GLY A 842 -48.51 -4.88 24.02
CA GLY A 842 -49.62 -3.95 23.84
C GLY A 842 -49.16 -2.51 23.57
N GLY A 843 -49.66 -1.79 22.60
CA GLY A 843 -50.84 -1.87 21.79
C GLY A 843 -50.84 -0.74 20.75
N LEU A 844 -51.58 -0.96 19.72
CA LEU A 844 -51.93 -0.09 18.60
C LEU A 844 -52.46 1.30 19.00
N HIS A 845 -52.07 2.34 18.26
CA HIS A 845 -53.03 3.34 17.78
C HIS A 845 -52.62 3.96 16.46
N GLN A 846 -53.54 3.86 15.51
CA GLN A 846 -53.61 4.58 14.24
C GLN A 846 -54.07 6.01 14.44
N SER A 847 -53.58 6.91 13.62
CA SER A 847 -54.29 8.02 12.91
C SER A 847 -53.21 8.87 12.25
N GLY A 848 -53.18 9.18 10.99
CA GLY A 848 -54.18 9.79 10.17
C GLY A 848 -53.46 10.86 9.40
N GLY A 849 -53.43 10.81 8.08
CA GLY A 849 -52.76 11.47 7.05
C GLY A 849 -52.67 12.99 7.05
N GLU A 850 -51.74 13.47 6.27
CA GLU A 850 -51.99 14.52 5.27
C GLU A 850 -50.76 14.70 4.38
N THR A 851 -51.09 14.79 3.11
CA THR A 851 -50.24 15.01 1.94
C THR A 851 -49.74 16.44 1.87
N ALA A 852 -48.48 16.69 1.59
CA ALA A 852 -48.03 17.91 0.95
C ALA A 852 -46.82 17.64 0.04
N ALA A 853 -46.95 18.01 -1.21
CA ALA A 853 -46.05 17.85 -2.31
C ALA A 853 -44.82 18.83 -2.24
N PRO A 854 -43.84 18.65 -3.11
CA PRO A 854 -42.46 19.12 -2.89
C PRO A 854 -42.26 20.57 -3.35
N ARG A 855 -41.40 21.30 -2.64
CA ARG A 855 -40.86 22.58 -3.11
C ARG A 855 -39.48 22.39 -3.73
N THR A 856 -39.38 22.81 -4.96
CA THR A 856 -38.23 22.94 -5.84
C THR A 856 -37.11 23.79 -5.28
N ALA A 857 -35.87 23.35 -5.46
CA ALA A 857 -34.66 24.12 -5.26
C ALA A 857 -34.42 25.11 -6.43
N PRO A 858 -33.81 26.26 -6.23
CA PRO A 858 -33.45 27.15 -7.31
C PRO A 858 -32.06 26.80 -7.90
N GLN A 859 -32.07 26.62 -9.20
CA GLN A 859 -30.85 26.59 -10.03
C GLN A 859 -30.22 27.99 -10.06
N ILE A 860 -28.90 28.05 -9.93
CA ILE A 860 -28.11 29.23 -10.30
C ILE A 860 -27.42 28.92 -11.61
N ARG A 861 -27.78 29.69 -12.64
CA ARG A 861 -27.07 29.72 -13.94
C ARG A 861 -25.98 30.79 -13.90
N PRO A 862 -24.89 30.62 -14.67
CA PRO A 862 -23.80 31.62 -14.73
C PRO A 862 -24.20 32.78 -15.65
N ALA A 863 -23.75 33.98 -15.25
CA ALA A 863 -23.90 35.19 -16.06
C ALA A 863 -22.62 35.48 -16.83
N ASP A 864 -22.82 35.78 -18.07
CA ASP A 864 -21.84 36.11 -19.10
C ASP A 864 -21.12 37.43 -18.90
N ALA A 865 -19.95 37.49 -19.52
CA ALA A 865 -19.07 38.66 -19.67
C ALA A 865 -19.67 39.76 -20.56
N ALA A 866 -19.35 41.01 -20.26
CA ALA A 866 -19.08 42.10 -21.18
C ALA A 866 -18.48 43.27 -20.40
N GLY A 867 -17.33 43.62 -20.62
CA GLY A 867 -16.57 44.57 -21.35
C GLY A 867 -16.95 46.04 -21.08
N THR A 868 -15.95 46.79 -20.56
CA THR A 868 -15.56 48.05 -21.20
C THR A 868 -14.38 48.71 -20.48
N THR A 869 -13.43 49.02 -21.26
CA THR A 869 -12.33 50.00 -21.30
C THR A 869 -12.54 51.32 -20.53
N HIS A 870 -11.53 51.81 -19.82
CA HIS A 870 -10.71 52.99 -20.12
C HIS A 870 -9.90 53.52 -18.97
N ALA A 871 -8.63 53.82 -19.31
CA ALA A 871 -7.78 54.99 -18.95
C ALA A 871 -7.44 55.19 -17.47
N GLY A 872 -6.24 55.05 -17.03
CA GLY A 872 -5.06 55.88 -17.38
C GLY A 872 -4.94 57.08 -16.42
N ALA A 873 -3.94 57.02 -15.52
CA ALA A 873 -3.21 58.22 -15.09
C ALA A 873 -1.97 57.81 -14.28
N ASP A 874 -0.83 58.15 -14.82
CA ASP A 874 0.45 58.29 -14.14
C ASP A 874 0.37 59.23 -12.97
N VAL A 875 1.05 58.92 -11.85
CA VAL A 875 1.81 59.92 -11.09
C VAL A 875 3.05 59.27 -10.48
N SER A 876 4.18 59.61 -11.04
CA SER A 876 5.50 59.46 -10.43
C SER A 876 5.66 60.45 -9.26
N ALA A 877 6.27 60.02 -8.20
CA ALA A 877 7.01 60.91 -7.31
C ALA A 877 8.13 60.12 -6.59
N THR A 878 9.30 60.37 -7.07
CA THR A 878 10.59 60.25 -6.41
C THR A 878 10.61 60.93 -5.05
N MET A 879 11.25 60.28 -4.04
CA MET A 879 12.29 60.98 -3.28
C MET A 879 13.15 60.05 -2.47
N SER A 880 14.43 60.12 -2.78
CA SER A 880 15.58 59.62 -2.07
C SER A 880 15.75 60.25 -0.70
N ALA A 881 16.25 59.50 0.26
CA ALA A 881 17.13 60.05 1.29
C ALA A 881 18.13 58.99 1.71
N ALA A 882 19.34 59.16 1.24
CA ALA A 882 20.53 58.55 1.78
C ALA A 882 20.84 59.13 3.14
N SER A 883 21.17 58.30 4.11
CA SER A 883 22.01 58.69 5.20
C SER A 883 23.06 57.65 5.49
N THR A 884 24.22 57.94 5.05
CA THR A 884 25.52 57.41 5.44
C THR A 884 25.73 57.57 6.95
N VAL A 885 25.99 56.47 7.65
CA VAL A 885 26.68 56.55 8.94
C VAL A 885 27.87 55.59 8.94
N HIS A 886 28.97 56.17 9.29
CA HIS A 886 30.33 55.70 9.33
C HIS A 886 30.53 54.38 10.06
N GLY A 887 31.49 53.66 9.56
CA GLY A 887 32.10 52.52 10.23
C GLY A 887 32.79 52.92 11.52
N ALA A 888 32.57 52.05 12.51
CA ALA A 888 33.47 51.87 13.62
C ALA A 888 33.76 50.41 13.76
N SER A 889 34.96 50.02 13.33
CA SER A 889 35.56 48.78 13.68
C SER A 889 35.83 48.75 15.16
N THR A 890 35.06 47.99 15.90
CA THR A 890 35.46 47.54 17.24
C THR A 890 35.48 46.03 17.27
N SER A 891 36.66 45.51 17.47
CA SER A 891 36.93 44.15 17.82
C SER A 891 36.04 43.76 19.01
N ALA A 892 34.98 43.01 18.76
CA ALA A 892 34.22 42.38 19.83
C ALA A 892 34.95 41.11 20.28
N ARG A 893 35.67 41.27 21.34
CA ARG A 893 36.04 40.22 22.27
C ARG A 893 34.77 39.87 23.04
N ASP A 894 34.55 38.52 23.12
CA ASP A 894 33.75 37.86 24.13
C ASP A 894 32.36 38.50 24.44
N GLY A 895 31.35 38.01 23.71
CA GLY A 895 29.98 38.21 24.11
C GLY A 895 29.65 37.41 25.36
N GLY A 896 29.57 38.16 26.49
CA GLY A 896 29.18 37.58 27.76
C GLY A 896 27.75 37.14 27.76
N ASN A 897 27.53 35.92 28.21
CA ASN A 897 26.23 35.38 28.51
C ASN A 897 25.55 36.10 29.63
N ALA A 898 24.36 36.57 29.35
CA ALA A 898 23.45 37.04 30.38
C ALA A 898 22.73 35.81 30.99
N THR A 899 23.04 35.47 32.20
CA THR A 899 22.18 34.60 33.02
C THR A 899 21.04 35.42 33.58
N VAL A 900 19.83 34.95 33.29
CA VAL A 900 18.69 35.28 34.14
C VAL A 900 18.45 34.04 34.99
N ASN A 901 18.74 34.10 36.25
CA ASN A 901 18.44 33.09 37.30
C ASN A 901 18.95 31.66 37.07
N GLY A 902 20.16 31.45 36.56
CA GLY A 902 20.75 30.11 36.43
C GLY A 902 20.10 29.20 35.38
N SER A 903 19.21 29.73 34.55
CA SER A 903 18.50 28.98 33.50
C SER A 903 19.40 28.74 32.29
N VAL A 904 19.30 27.55 31.69
CA VAL A 904 19.94 27.20 30.42
C VAL A 904 19.09 27.68 29.28
N VAL A 905 19.65 28.47 28.39
CA VAL A 905 18.93 29.01 27.22
C VAL A 905 19.45 28.38 25.94
N TRP A 906 18.53 27.87 25.12
CA TRP A 906 18.78 27.37 23.77
C TRP A 906 18.20 28.33 22.75
N THR A 907 18.99 28.70 21.76
CA THR A 907 18.53 29.54 20.66
C THR A 907 18.15 28.69 19.48
N MET A 908 16.85 28.64 19.13
CA MET A 908 16.31 27.90 18.01
C MET A 908 16.26 28.76 16.76
N PRO A 909 16.84 28.32 15.65
CA PRO A 909 16.65 28.95 14.35
C PRO A 909 15.17 28.99 13.95
N ALA A 910 14.83 29.90 13.05
CA ALA A 910 13.49 30.02 12.48
C ALA A 910 13.07 28.70 11.83
N LEU A 911 11.78 28.36 11.95
CA LEU A 911 11.18 27.18 11.32
C LEU A 911 12.04 25.92 11.50
N SER A 912 12.32 25.51 12.76
CA SER A 912 13.19 24.36 13.02
C SER A 912 12.66 23.45 14.12
N ILE A 913 13.09 22.20 14.07
CA ILE A 913 12.85 21.17 15.10
C ILE A 913 14.20 20.59 15.56
N SER A 914 14.34 20.37 16.84
CA SER A 914 15.52 19.75 17.43
C SER A 914 15.13 18.69 18.46
N VAL A 915 15.93 17.65 18.57
CA VAL A 915 15.84 16.65 19.64
C VAL A 915 17.10 16.72 20.51
N MET A 916 16.87 16.74 21.80
CA MET A 916 17.91 16.78 22.81
C MET A 916 17.74 15.63 23.77
N ARG A 917 18.85 15.12 24.25
CA ARG A 917 18.90 14.05 25.28
C ARG A 917 19.51 14.61 26.56
N ARG A 918 19.01 14.14 27.70
CA ARG A 918 19.62 14.37 29.00
C ARG A 918 21.02 13.75 29.02
N LEU A 919 22.01 14.53 29.50
CA LEU A 919 23.31 13.96 29.83
C LEU A 919 23.23 13.27 31.22
N GLN A 920 23.68 12.04 31.26
CA GLN A 920 23.81 11.28 32.50
C GLN A 920 24.88 11.87 33.43
#